data_c031a7552970c1cbeb9df7572e675797
#
_entry.id   c031a7552970c1cbeb9df7572e675797
#
_cell.length_a   1.000
_cell.length_b   1.000
_cell.length_c   1.000
_cell.angle_alpha   90.00
_cell.angle_beta   90.00
_cell.angle_gamma   90.00
#
_symmetry.space_group_name_H-M   'P 1'
#
loop_
_entity.id
_entity.type
_entity.pdbx_description
1 polymer ?
#
loop_
_entity_poly.entity_id
_entity_poly.type
_entity_poly.pdbx_seq_one_letter_code
_entity_poly.pdbx_strand_id
1 'polypeptide(L)'
;MKTVEEILTKIDSLDNLEKYQEIIDMIEELPVEQLNSQIISEQGRAYNNIGEYNKAIEILKTIETEEKDTRRWNYRIGYSYYFLDDYENAEKYFLRADEIGPDDDEIKNYLLNIYIELSRKILEEDQEEAIEYALKAKNYIKTEDNKVQVYSYLAWMYDRIEAYDIAEDLLKSIINCKTDPRNEIWIYSELGYCLGEQHRYEESLESLLKASEMGRDDIWINSQIGWTFRILGKYEEALEYLFKAKEFGRDDDWVNAELGICYKEIDKFEEALETYLLANERNGEKSIWILSEIAWIYGVLDKFDDELNYLAKVKKLGRKDEWINAEYGKVYARIEKYEEALKYFKKAKKLGQDDAWINIQMAICFKRLNKLKKSLEHYLLAEKFKDYKKDIWLLSEIAWTYDGLGKYKDGLKYLKKIDKLGRKDCWFYTEYGFCLMRLEKYKEAITKFKKGLQVKEELNEEIYLNSQIGFCYRLLGSEKTALKYHLKAKELGRNDAWINSEIGICYKDLDKYEEALEYYLLAYEEDKEEIWLLSDIGWLYNELDRYEEALEFLLEAEKLGRDDSWINAEIGQCLGRLEKYDEGIERLKKALELLEKDKRRNNTGEKIFINSEIGWLIGRKEDSNAEEALYYLNAAKALGRDDMWLNSEIAWELAYNDDKAKESIKYFEKAIKLGRKDEWIWSRVANIYFDLERFDKALDAYSKAYKLAKNSWYICNMGRSLRRLGKYEEAVKKLIQSRKLSLKEGDVVDLEDLELAYCYAALGDKKKAEKHMKLSIDSLGSRAENEEHLKEQFDEIKEMISVLSKPS
;
A
#
# COMPACT_ATOMS: atom_id res chain seq x y z
N MET A 1 112.16 42.49 -19.99
CA MET A 1 110.93 42.41 -19.19
C MET A 1 109.79 43.13 -19.99
N LYS A 2 108.69 42.47 -20.21
CA LYS A 2 107.56 43.08 -20.84
C LYS A 2 106.93 43.99 -19.83
N THR A 3 106.35 45.08 -20.29
CA THR A 3 105.59 45.99 -19.42
C THR A 3 104.28 45.35 -18.99
N VAL A 4 103.71 45.73 -17.90
CA VAL A 4 102.37 45.26 -17.44
C VAL A 4 101.33 45.48 -18.53
N GLU A 5 101.38 46.58 -19.27
CA GLU A 5 100.44 46.93 -20.38
C GLU A 5 100.59 45.95 -21.59
N GLU A 6 101.82 45.54 -21.92
CA GLU A 6 102.08 44.58 -22.95
C GLU A 6 101.51 43.14 -22.56
N ILE A 7 101.68 42.81 -21.28
CA ILE A 7 101.14 41.58 -20.75
C ILE A 7 99.56 41.58 -20.80
N LEU A 8 98.94 42.61 -20.34
CA LEU A 8 97.46 42.77 -20.35
C LEU A 8 96.91 42.75 -21.80
N THR A 9 97.61 43.49 -22.74
CA THR A 9 97.24 43.48 -24.13
C THR A 9 97.29 42.06 -24.73
N LYS A 10 98.28 41.26 -24.33
CA LYS A 10 98.33 39.85 -24.79
C LYS A 10 97.28 38.99 -24.13
N ILE A 11 96.93 39.23 -22.86
CA ILE A 11 95.85 38.56 -22.18
C ILE A 11 94.51 38.88 -22.92
N ASP A 12 94.21 40.14 -23.22
CA ASP A 12 92.98 40.55 -23.98
C ASP A 12 92.98 39.89 -25.35
N SER A 13 94.10 39.77 -26.03
CA SER A 13 94.22 39.09 -27.32
C SER A 13 93.87 37.58 -27.23
N LEU A 14 94.29 36.90 -26.16
CA LEU A 14 93.98 35.49 -25.93
C LEU A 14 92.59 35.30 -25.42
N ASP A 15 92.09 36.20 -24.65
CA ASP A 15 90.68 36.21 -24.14
C ASP A 15 89.71 36.32 -25.31
N ASN A 16 89.88 37.23 -26.24
CA ASN A 16 89.10 37.35 -27.48
C ASN A 16 89.15 36.09 -28.34
N LEU A 17 90.09 35.22 -28.15
CA LEU A 17 90.19 33.94 -28.82
C LEU A 17 89.69 32.75 -27.97
N GLU A 18 89.14 33.02 -26.75
CA GLU A 18 88.72 32.05 -25.74
C GLU A 18 89.86 31.05 -25.34
N LYS A 19 91.07 31.47 -25.41
CA LYS A 19 92.26 30.66 -25.09
C LYS A 19 92.73 30.77 -23.61
N TYR A 20 91.78 30.43 -22.73
CA TYR A 20 91.98 30.64 -21.29
C TYR A 20 93.15 29.84 -20.70
N GLN A 21 93.36 28.62 -21.16
CA GLN A 21 94.53 27.85 -20.70
C GLN A 21 95.83 28.51 -21.08
N GLU A 22 95.95 29.08 -22.33
CA GLU A 22 97.19 29.81 -22.72
C GLU A 22 97.40 31.07 -21.90
N ILE A 23 96.32 31.72 -21.38
CA ILE A 23 96.42 32.83 -20.45
C ILE A 23 97.05 32.37 -19.13
N ILE A 24 96.55 31.26 -18.56
CA ILE A 24 97.01 30.68 -17.29
C ILE A 24 98.47 30.31 -17.42
N ASP A 25 98.83 29.54 -18.42
CA ASP A 25 100.17 29.08 -18.65
C ASP A 25 101.14 30.28 -18.80
N MET A 26 100.78 31.29 -19.59
CA MET A 26 101.55 32.52 -19.76
C MET A 26 101.75 33.29 -18.46
N ILE A 27 100.74 33.37 -17.60
CA ILE A 27 100.88 34.09 -16.31
C ILE A 27 101.77 33.31 -15.30
N GLU A 28 101.65 31.97 -15.31
CA GLU A 28 102.48 31.11 -14.44
C GLU A 28 103.96 31.12 -14.79
N GLU A 29 104.30 31.45 -16.04
CA GLU A 29 105.70 31.59 -16.52
C GLU A 29 106.29 33.01 -16.20
N LEU A 30 105.43 33.95 -15.73
CA LEU A 30 105.90 35.30 -15.41
C LEU A 30 106.71 35.35 -14.09
N PRO A 31 107.85 36.20 -14.03
CA PRO A 31 108.50 36.44 -12.79
C PRO A 31 107.59 37.11 -11.78
N VAL A 32 107.75 36.80 -10.46
CA VAL A 32 106.98 37.30 -9.41
C VAL A 32 106.89 38.81 -9.36
N GLU A 33 108.00 39.50 -9.77
CA GLU A 33 108.04 40.96 -9.83
C GLU A 33 107.24 41.62 -10.92
N GLN A 34 106.65 40.80 -11.87
CA GLN A 34 105.77 41.24 -12.93
C GLN A 34 104.28 40.94 -12.64
N LEU A 35 104.07 40.22 -11.53
CA LEU A 35 102.70 39.90 -11.11
C LEU A 35 102.16 41.06 -10.26
N ASN A 36 101.09 41.61 -10.67
CA ASN A 36 100.27 42.58 -9.88
C ASN A 36 98.82 42.08 -9.71
N SER A 37 98.04 42.74 -8.87
CA SER A 37 96.63 42.31 -8.59
C SER A 37 95.82 42.26 -9.85
N GLN A 38 96.01 43.09 -10.83
CA GLN A 38 95.26 43.06 -12.10
C GLN A 38 95.56 41.81 -12.95
N ILE A 39 96.89 41.43 -13.14
CA ILE A 39 97.22 40.24 -13.82
C ILE A 39 96.74 38.99 -13.10
N ILE A 40 96.88 38.93 -11.80
CA ILE A 40 96.36 37.82 -10.95
C ILE A 40 94.86 37.72 -11.06
N SER A 41 94.19 38.85 -11.10
CA SER A 41 92.73 38.88 -11.28
C SER A 41 92.33 38.29 -12.66
N GLU A 42 93.11 38.56 -13.72
CA GLU A 42 92.83 37.94 -15.05
C GLU A 42 93.12 36.41 -15.05
N GLN A 43 94.15 35.98 -14.27
CA GLN A 43 94.35 34.55 -14.05
C GLN A 43 93.16 33.86 -13.34
N GLY A 44 92.69 34.47 -12.32
CA GLY A 44 91.40 33.98 -11.64
C GLY A 44 90.25 33.93 -12.58
N ARG A 45 90.03 34.94 -13.45
CA ARG A 45 89.02 34.87 -14.51
C ARG A 45 89.25 33.70 -15.49
N ALA A 46 90.44 33.49 -15.91
CA ALA A 46 90.78 32.40 -16.84
C ALA A 46 90.52 31.01 -16.23
N TYR A 47 90.85 30.84 -14.94
CA TYR A 47 90.48 29.64 -14.20
C TYR A 47 88.92 29.45 -14.12
N ASN A 48 88.18 30.55 -13.90
CA ASN A 48 86.73 30.48 -13.94
C ASN A 48 86.18 30.00 -15.30
N ASN A 49 86.74 30.54 -16.37
CA ASN A 49 86.28 30.22 -17.73
C ASN A 49 86.59 28.78 -18.14
N ILE A 50 87.60 28.13 -17.56
CA ILE A 50 87.89 26.71 -17.81
C ILE A 50 87.21 25.77 -16.79
N GLY A 51 86.45 26.31 -15.85
CA GLY A 51 85.70 25.49 -14.84
C GLY A 51 86.57 25.08 -13.63
N GLU A 52 87.75 25.61 -13.45
CA GLU A 52 88.62 25.31 -12.31
C GLU A 52 88.35 26.28 -11.16
N TYR A 53 87.12 26.33 -10.66
CA TYR A 53 86.59 27.32 -9.72
C TYR A 53 87.34 27.36 -8.39
N ASN A 54 87.74 26.19 -7.82
CA ASN A 54 88.56 26.15 -6.60
C ASN A 54 89.86 26.84 -6.75
N LYS A 55 90.58 26.64 -7.88
CA LYS A 55 91.83 27.35 -8.18
C LYS A 55 91.62 28.85 -8.39
N ALA A 56 90.52 29.21 -9.07
CA ALA A 56 90.12 30.61 -9.24
C ALA A 56 89.94 31.31 -7.86
N ILE A 57 89.30 30.67 -6.91
CA ILE A 57 89.15 31.20 -5.55
C ILE A 57 90.47 31.34 -4.84
N GLU A 58 91.33 30.31 -4.90
CA GLU A 58 92.62 30.30 -4.31
C GLU A 58 93.49 31.47 -4.85
N ILE A 59 93.61 31.66 -6.14
CA ILE A 59 94.30 32.74 -6.81
C ILE A 59 93.77 34.09 -6.50
N LEU A 60 92.41 34.28 -6.57
CA LEU A 60 91.75 35.55 -6.28
C LEU A 60 91.93 35.98 -4.81
N LYS A 61 91.97 35.01 -3.88
CA LYS A 61 92.22 35.33 -2.45
C LYS A 61 93.64 35.86 -2.17
N THR A 62 94.61 35.57 -3.03
CA THR A 62 95.92 36.11 -2.86
C THR A 62 96.01 37.63 -3.00
N ILE A 63 95.02 38.24 -3.71
CA ILE A 63 94.94 39.69 -3.92
C ILE A 63 93.78 40.34 -3.15
N GLU A 64 93.14 39.63 -2.20
CA GLU A 64 92.02 40.09 -1.44
C GLU A 64 92.22 41.43 -0.75
N THR A 65 93.42 41.66 -0.15
CA THR A 65 93.77 42.89 0.54
C THR A 65 93.82 44.16 -0.35
N GLU A 66 94.05 43.94 -1.66
CA GLU A 66 94.13 45.01 -2.65
C GLU A 66 92.87 45.23 -3.43
N GLU A 67 92.11 44.13 -3.71
CA GLU A 67 91.02 44.15 -4.66
C GLU A 67 89.63 43.93 -4.00
N LYS A 68 89.48 43.58 -2.71
CA LYS A 68 88.22 43.26 -2.05
C LYS A 68 87.17 44.39 -2.17
N ASP A 69 87.58 45.60 -2.41
CA ASP A 69 86.72 46.75 -2.62
C ASP A 69 86.49 47.08 -4.08
N THR A 70 86.93 46.20 -5.00
CA THR A 70 86.61 46.31 -6.43
C THR A 70 85.43 45.46 -6.83
N ARG A 71 84.64 46.00 -7.73
CA ARG A 71 83.51 45.24 -8.26
C ARG A 71 83.99 44.01 -9.00
N ARG A 72 84.98 44.09 -9.83
CA ARG A 72 85.56 43.05 -10.65
C ARG A 72 86.02 41.82 -9.84
N TRP A 73 86.68 42.06 -8.74
CA TRP A 73 87.17 41.00 -7.88
C TRP A 73 86.03 40.28 -7.19
N ASN A 74 85.06 41.06 -6.62
CA ASN A 74 83.85 40.50 -5.98
C ASN A 74 83.01 39.70 -6.98
N TYR A 75 82.82 40.19 -8.19
CA TYR A 75 82.10 39.42 -9.25
C TYR A 75 82.82 38.09 -9.53
N ARG A 76 84.10 38.10 -9.76
CA ARG A 76 84.87 36.90 -10.19
C ARG A 76 84.91 35.82 -9.09
N ILE A 77 85.03 36.23 -7.82
CA ILE A 77 85.06 35.27 -6.72
C ILE A 77 83.65 34.79 -6.40
N GLY A 78 82.64 35.65 -6.51
CA GLY A 78 81.24 35.29 -6.43
C GLY A 78 80.81 34.29 -7.51
N TYR A 79 81.29 34.51 -8.74
CA TYR A 79 81.11 33.57 -9.86
C TYR A 79 81.68 32.19 -9.55
N SER A 80 82.87 32.12 -9.02
CA SER A 80 83.55 30.84 -8.63
C SER A 80 82.65 30.09 -7.58
N TYR A 81 82.24 30.78 -6.54
CA TYR A 81 81.38 30.16 -5.49
C TYR A 81 80.02 29.74 -6.02
N TYR A 82 79.38 30.50 -6.94
CA TYR A 82 78.14 30.15 -7.56
C TYR A 82 78.19 28.80 -8.30
N PHE A 83 79.28 28.60 -9.10
CA PHE A 83 79.45 27.33 -9.84
C PHE A 83 79.96 26.18 -8.99
N LEU A 84 80.36 26.41 -7.77
CA LEU A 84 80.64 25.40 -6.75
C LEU A 84 79.44 25.10 -5.84
N ASP A 85 78.23 25.65 -6.17
CA ASP A 85 77.01 25.52 -5.38
C ASP A 85 77.17 26.05 -3.93
N ASP A 86 78.17 26.88 -3.66
CA ASP A 86 78.38 27.57 -2.37
C ASP A 86 77.61 28.93 -2.44
N TYR A 87 76.23 28.82 -2.39
CA TYR A 87 75.43 30.01 -2.62
C TYR A 87 75.53 31.05 -1.50
N GLU A 88 75.84 30.66 -0.29
CA GLU A 88 76.02 31.58 0.84
C GLU A 88 77.22 32.50 0.60
N ASN A 89 78.34 31.96 0.17
CA ASN A 89 79.50 32.77 -0.19
C ASN A 89 79.27 33.51 -1.51
N ALA A 90 78.65 32.92 -2.48
CA ALA A 90 78.31 33.58 -3.74
C ALA A 90 77.41 34.82 -3.48
N GLU A 91 76.31 34.69 -2.65
CA GLU A 91 75.55 35.84 -2.21
C GLU A 91 76.36 36.97 -1.67
N LYS A 92 77.18 36.66 -0.70
CA LYS A 92 78.06 37.70 -0.01
C LYS A 92 78.87 38.50 -1.01
N TYR A 93 79.47 37.83 -1.96
CA TYR A 93 80.37 38.52 -2.91
C TYR A 93 79.57 39.19 -4.06
N PHE A 94 78.54 38.65 -4.55
CA PHE A 94 77.67 39.30 -5.55
C PHE A 94 76.95 40.54 -4.96
N LEU A 95 76.52 40.48 -3.71
CA LEU A 95 75.92 41.65 -3.04
C LEU A 95 76.95 42.78 -2.93
N ARG A 96 78.19 42.44 -2.58
CA ARG A 96 79.30 43.45 -2.53
C ARG A 96 79.60 44.02 -3.90
N ALA A 97 79.59 43.18 -4.96
CA ALA A 97 79.79 43.65 -6.34
C ALA A 97 78.66 44.58 -6.80
N ASP A 98 77.42 44.32 -6.41
CA ASP A 98 76.17 45.13 -6.74
C ASP A 98 76.25 46.46 -5.95
N GLU A 99 76.69 46.47 -4.69
CA GLU A 99 76.84 47.68 -3.89
C GLU A 99 77.93 48.66 -4.48
N ILE A 100 78.99 48.14 -5.05
CA ILE A 100 80.04 48.90 -5.65
C ILE A 100 79.65 49.50 -6.99
N GLY A 101 78.91 48.77 -7.76
CA GLY A 101 78.41 49.19 -9.08
C GLY A 101 77.05 48.72 -9.32
N PRO A 102 76.02 49.44 -8.85
CA PRO A 102 74.63 49.09 -9.03
C PRO A 102 74.20 49.07 -10.51
N ASP A 103 73.20 48.31 -10.86
CA ASP A 103 72.59 48.23 -12.20
C ASP A 103 73.29 47.31 -13.24
N ASP A 104 74.05 46.34 -12.77
CA ASP A 104 74.50 45.24 -13.61
C ASP A 104 73.47 44.13 -13.66
N ASP A 105 72.87 43.94 -14.83
CA ASP A 105 71.82 42.96 -15.03
C ASP A 105 72.35 41.51 -14.88
N GLU A 106 73.60 41.25 -15.13
CA GLU A 106 74.23 39.94 -14.97
C GLU A 106 74.33 39.58 -13.48
N ILE A 107 74.92 40.51 -12.67
CA ILE A 107 74.99 40.32 -11.22
C ILE A 107 73.59 40.09 -10.62
N LYS A 108 72.61 40.89 -11.03
CA LYS A 108 71.27 40.79 -10.55
C LYS A 108 70.67 39.44 -10.93
N ASN A 109 71.00 38.91 -12.10
CA ASN A 109 70.52 37.60 -12.52
C ASN A 109 71.15 36.45 -11.67
N TYR A 110 72.51 36.59 -11.35
CA TYR A 110 73.11 35.65 -10.41
C TYR A 110 72.45 35.73 -9.00
N LEU A 111 72.25 36.89 -8.48
CA LEU A 111 71.58 37.09 -7.17
C LEU A 111 70.16 36.47 -7.16
N LEU A 112 69.41 36.69 -8.23
CA LEU A 112 68.06 36.08 -8.38
C LEU A 112 68.16 34.56 -8.30
N ASN A 113 69.12 33.95 -9.08
CA ASN A 113 69.27 32.50 -9.10
C ASN A 113 69.78 31.97 -7.76
N ILE A 114 70.72 32.68 -7.12
CA ILE A 114 71.27 32.33 -5.80
C ILE A 114 70.08 32.24 -4.78
N TYR A 115 69.23 33.23 -4.74
CA TYR A 115 68.11 33.23 -3.82
C TYR A 115 67.16 32.12 -4.08
N ILE A 116 66.89 31.76 -5.33
CA ILE A 116 66.07 30.60 -5.68
C ILE A 116 66.75 29.30 -5.21
N GLU A 117 68.05 29.13 -5.41
CA GLU A 117 68.79 27.92 -5.02
C GLU A 117 68.96 27.82 -3.49
N LEU A 118 69.20 28.94 -2.78
CA LEU A 118 69.18 28.98 -1.31
C LEU A 118 67.76 28.56 -0.78
N SER A 119 66.70 29.09 -1.37
CA SER A 119 65.34 28.71 -1.03
C SER A 119 65.14 27.21 -1.22
N ARG A 120 65.53 26.65 -2.37
CA ARG A 120 65.45 25.21 -2.65
C ARG A 120 66.22 24.34 -1.64
N LYS A 121 67.40 24.78 -1.24
CA LYS A 121 68.28 24.05 -0.33
C LYS A 121 67.66 23.91 1.07
N ILE A 122 66.97 24.94 1.55
CA ILE A 122 66.39 24.96 2.90
C ILE A 122 64.93 24.51 2.95
N LEU A 123 64.26 24.36 1.79
CA LEU A 123 62.84 24.13 1.68
C LEU A 123 62.28 22.92 2.47
N GLU A 124 63.07 21.86 2.55
CA GLU A 124 62.65 20.64 3.30
C GLU A 124 62.92 20.78 4.82
N GLU A 125 63.71 21.74 5.25
CA GLU A 125 64.04 21.97 6.65
C GLU A 125 63.20 23.10 7.26
N ASP A 126 63.07 24.22 6.54
CA ASP A 126 62.31 25.38 6.97
C ASP A 126 61.57 26.06 5.77
N GLN A 127 60.29 25.84 5.64
CA GLN A 127 59.50 26.39 4.55
C GLN A 127 59.33 27.91 4.64
N GLU A 128 59.24 28.48 5.88
CA GLU A 128 59.08 29.92 6.05
C GLU A 128 60.33 30.63 5.62
N GLU A 129 61.51 30.16 6.05
CA GLU A 129 62.84 30.75 5.66
C GLU A 129 63.07 30.58 4.14
N ALA A 130 62.64 29.45 3.57
CA ALA A 130 62.70 29.21 2.13
C ALA A 130 61.88 30.26 1.35
N ILE A 131 60.66 30.59 1.82
CA ILE A 131 59.85 31.66 1.21
C ILE A 131 60.59 33.03 1.36
N GLU A 132 61.17 33.30 2.50
CA GLU A 132 61.93 34.56 2.66
C GLU A 132 63.09 34.73 1.63
N TYR A 133 63.85 33.65 1.36
CA TYR A 133 64.84 33.66 0.27
C TYR A 133 64.20 33.90 -1.10
N ALA A 134 63.11 33.19 -1.43
CA ALA A 134 62.40 33.37 -2.71
C ALA A 134 61.87 34.82 -2.85
N LEU A 135 61.34 35.42 -1.76
CA LEU A 135 60.94 36.82 -1.74
C LEU A 135 62.14 37.82 -1.97
N LYS A 136 63.36 37.49 -1.50
CA LYS A 136 64.53 38.30 -1.83
C LYS A 136 64.80 38.25 -3.35
N ALA A 137 64.63 37.11 -4.02
CA ALA A 137 64.79 37.00 -5.47
C ALA A 137 63.92 38.01 -6.23
N LYS A 138 62.71 38.32 -5.70
CA LYS A 138 61.77 39.29 -6.27
C LYS A 138 62.40 40.67 -6.50
N ASN A 139 63.37 41.09 -5.67
CA ASN A 139 64.00 42.39 -5.79
C ASN A 139 64.93 42.50 -7.01
N TYR A 140 65.26 41.38 -7.61
CA TYR A 140 66.22 41.28 -8.72
C TYR A 140 65.59 40.99 -10.07
N ILE A 141 64.25 41.00 -10.15
CA ILE A 141 63.47 40.79 -11.38
C ILE A 141 63.72 41.96 -12.35
N LYS A 142 64.16 41.65 -13.56
CA LYS A 142 64.45 42.61 -14.64
C LYS A 142 63.61 42.31 -15.90
N THR A 143 63.38 41.04 -16.20
CA THR A 143 62.75 40.58 -17.41
C THR A 143 61.44 39.91 -17.08
N GLU A 144 60.51 39.74 -18.08
CA GLU A 144 59.32 38.97 -17.93
C GLU A 144 59.67 37.51 -17.59
N ASP A 145 60.69 36.91 -18.18
CA ASP A 145 61.13 35.54 -17.87
C ASP A 145 61.58 35.38 -16.41
N ASN A 146 62.36 36.35 -15.87
CA ASN A 146 62.71 36.35 -14.46
C ASN A 146 61.45 36.48 -13.58
N LYS A 147 60.52 37.29 -14.00
CA LYS A 147 59.26 37.45 -13.24
C LYS A 147 58.48 36.15 -13.23
N VAL A 148 58.32 35.50 -14.36
CA VAL A 148 57.66 34.18 -14.46
C VAL A 148 58.37 33.16 -13.57
N GLN A 149 59.69 33.04 -13.66
CA GLN A 149 60.49 32.12 -12.88
C GLN A 149 60.25 32.29 -11.37
N VAL A 150 60.41 33.50 -10.86
CA VAL A 150 60.36 33.78 -9.41
C VAL A 150 58.90 33.65 -8.91
N TYR A 151 57.91 34.16 -9.65
CA TYR A 151 56.53 34.14 -9.22
C TYR A 151 55.92 32.77 -9.32
N SER A 152 56.28 31.99 -10.33
CA SER A 152 55.89 30.59 -10.41
C SER A 152 56.43 29.77 -9.25
N TYR A 153 57.70 30.01 -8.91
CA TYR A 153 58.31 29.31 -7.79
C TYR A 153 57.67 29.71 -6.44
N LEU A 154 57.47 31.00 -6.23
CA LEU A 154 56.73 31.50 -5.05
C LEU A 154 55.32 30.96 -4.99
N ALA A 155 54.59 30.96 -6.09
CA ALA A 155 53.24 30.43 -6.13
C ALA A 155 53.22 28.94 -5.74
N TRP A 156 54.14 28.14 -6.27
CA TRP A 156 54.26 26.75 -5.90
C TRP A 156 54.62 26.55 -4.41
N MET A 157 55.44 27.45 -3.81
CA MET A 157 55.74 27.38 -2.38
C MET A 157 54.57 27.76 -1.52
N TYR A 158 53.80 28.80 -1.89
CA TYR A 158 52.56 29.19 -1.20
C TYR A 158 51.46 28.12 -1.32
N ASP A 159 51.38 27.42 -2.43
CA ASP A 159 50.52 26.26 -2.59
C ASP A 159 50.85 25.15 -1.56
N ARG A 160 52.12 24.83 -1.38
CA ARG A 160 52.56 23.81 -0.39
C ARG A 160 52.19 24.12 1.07
N ILE A 161 52.06 25.41 1.40
CA ILE A 161 51.64 25.86 2.73
C ILE A 161 50.13 26.22 2.77
N GLU A 162 49.39 25.82 1.77
CA GLU A 162 47.95 26.03 1.65
C GLU A 162 47.50 27.53 1.60
N ALA A 163 48.43 28.42 1.26
CA ALA A 163 48.20 29.87 1.06
C ALA A 163 47.76 30.15 -0.40
N TYR A 164 46.67 29.49 -0.80
CA TYR A 164 46.18 29.48 -2.20
C TYR A 164 45.81 30.87 -2.75
N ASP A 165 45.35 31.78 -1.90
CA ASP A 165 45.03 33.17 -2.27
C ASP A 165 46.27 33.96 -2.72
N ILE A 166 47.42 33.79 -2.03
CA ILE A 166 48.68 34.41 -2.39
C ILE A 166 49.23 33.76 -3.68
N ALA A 167 49.15 32.42 -3.77
CA ALA A 167 49.55 31.69 -4.98
C ALA A 167 48.75 32.16 -6.20
N GLU A 168 47.43 32.29 -6.07
CA GLU A 168 46.58 32.82 -7.13
C GLU A 168 47.01 34.21 -7.60
N ASP A 169 47.19 35.14 -6.68
CA ASP A 169 47.60 36.53 -7.00
C ASP A 169 48.94 36.55 -7.77
N LEU A 170 49.89 35.73 -7.35
CA LEU A 170 51.18 35.61 -8.04
C LEU A 170 50.98 35.09 -9.46
N LEU A 171 50.25 33.97 -9.64
CA LEU A 171 50.00 33.36 -10.94
C LEU A 171 49.25 34.30 -11.88
N LYS A 172 48.20 35.00 -11.39
CA LYS A 172 47.49 36.00 -12.18
C LYS A 172 48.36 37.14 -12.63
N SER A 173 49.36 37.53 -11.84
CA SER A 173 50.29 38.62 -12.17
C SER A 173 51.26 38.29 -13.32
N ILE A 174 51.43 37.01 -13.64
CA ILE A 174 52.36 36.52 -14.68
C ILE A 174 51.64 35.87 -15.90
N ILE A 175 50.34 35.66 -15.82
CA ILE A 175 49.55 34.94 -16.85
C ILE A 175 49.66 35.59 -18.23
N ASN A 176 49.90 36.89 -18.31
CA ASN A 176 50.02 37.66 -19.57
C ASN A 176 51.48 37.96 -19.95
N CYS A 177 52.50 37.47 -19.20
CA CYS A 177 53.88 37.64 -19.54
C CYS A 177 54.20 36.79 -20.76
N LYS A 178 55.02 37.33 -21.69
CA LYS A 178 55.55 36.52 -22.77
C LYS A 178 56.59 35.54 -22.22
N THR A 179 56.28 34.27 -22.33
CA THR A 179 57.11 33.19 -21.82
C THR A 179 57.06 31.97 -22.73
N ASP A 180 57.88 30.96 -22.43
CA ASP A 180 57.83 29.65 -23.09
C ASP A 180 56.39 29.04 -22.91
N PRO A 181 55.80 28.48 -23.97
CA PRO A 181 54.48 27.85 -23.86
C PRO A 181 54.38 26.82 -22.74
N ARG A 182 55.47 26.16 -22.36
CA ARG A 182 55.49 25.21 -21.24
C ARG A 182 55.25 25.89 -19.90
N ASN A 183 55.78 27.10 -19.70
CA ASN A 183 55.51 27.87 -18.50
C ASN A 183 54.04 28.35 -18.46
N GLU A 184 53.50 28.77 -19.59
CA GLU A 184 52.11 29.20 -19.68
C GLU A 184 51.16 28.04 -19.35
N ILE A 185 51.40 26.86 -19.90
CA ILE A 185 50.69 25.62 -19.56
C ILE A 185 50.74 25.34 -18.04
N TRP A 186 51.92 25.47 -17.45
CA TRP A 186 52.13 25.25 -16.03
C TRP A 186 51.36 26.27 -15.21
N ILE A 187 51.40 27.58 -15.55
CA ILE A 187 50.70 28.65 -14.87
C ILE A 187 49.21 28.40 -14.83
N TYR A 188 48.57 28.02 -15.97
CA TYR A 188 47.17 27.71 -15.99
C TYR A 188 46.84 26.46 -15.19
N SER A 189 47.71 25.48 -15.17
CA SER A 189 47.50 24.25 -14.39
C SER A 189 47.48 24.53 -12.89
N GLU A 190 48.48 25.25 -12.39
CA GLU A 190 48.57 25.60 -10.98
C GLU A 190 47.48 26.59 -10.55
N LEU A 191 47.16 27.56 -11.42
CA LEU A 191 46.04 28.46 -11.16
C LEU A 191 44.71 27.70 -11.02
N GLY A 192 44.49 26.72 -11.91
CA GLY A 192 43.32 25.88 -11.81
C GLY A 192 43.28 25.05 -10.53
N TYR A 193 44.44 24.52 -10.10
CA TYR A 193 44.54 23.80 -8.84
C TYR A 193 44.25 24.71 -7.62
N CYS A 194 44.93 25.84 -7.53
CA CYS A 194 44.73 26.81 -6.44
C CYS A 194 43.26 27.27 -6.34
N LEU A 195 42.59 27.50 -7.47
CA LEU A 195 41.18 27.87 -7.51
C LEU A 195 40.28 26.72 -7.06
N GLY A 196 40.63 25.49 -7.37
CA GLY A 196 39.91 24.29 -6.93
C GLY A 196 39.97 24.13 -5.42
N GLU A 197 41.15 24.30 -4.80
CA GLU A 197 41.33 24.23 -3.36
C GLU A 197 40.58 25.37 -2.62
N GLN A 198 40.39 26.51 -3.30
CA GLN A 198 39.56 27.61 -2.81
C GLN A 198 38.05 27.41 -3.05
N HIS A 199 37.63 26.24 -3.50
CA HIS A 199 36.24 25.90 -3.85
C HIS A 199 35.61 26.74 -4.98
N ARG A 200 36.44 27.36 -5.83
CA ARG A 200 36.01 28.13 -7.00
C ARG A 200 36.11 27.27 -8.25
N TYR A 201 35.26 26.22 -8.27
CA TYR A 201 35.38 25.11 -9.23
C TYR A 201 35.15 25.49 -10.68
N GLU A 202 34.27 26.43 -10.98
CA GLU A 202 34.02 26.90 -12.35
C GLU A 202 35.27 27.60 -12.93
N GLU A 203 35.92 28.47 -12.14
CA GLU A 203 37.14 29.17 -12.54
C GLU A 203 38.34 28.20 -12.61
N SER A 204 38.40 27.26 -11.69
CA SER A 204 39.36 26.14 -11.71
C SER A 204 39.26 25.37 -13.02
N LEU A 205 38.03 24.96 -13.37
CA LEU A 205 37.81 24.20 -14.60
C LEU A 205 38.24 24.98 -15.85
N GLU A 206 37.92 26.27 -15.94
CA GLU A 206 38.33 27.12 -17.06
C GLU A 206 39.85 27.13 -17.23
N SER A 207 40.59 27.29 -16.13
CA SER A 207 42.04 27.31 -16.13
C SER A 207 42.65 25.95 -16.49
N LEU A 208 42.12 24.86 -15.93
CA LEU A 208 42.59 23.49 -16.24
C LEU A 208 42.31 23.10 -17.69
N LEU A 209 41.13 23.42 -18.22
CA LEU A 209 40.83 23.18 -19.63
C LEU A 209 41.74 23.99 -20.55
N LYS A 210 42.07 25.23 -20.17
CA LYS A 210 42.97 26.05 -20.94
C LYS A 210 44.37 25.41 -21.03
N ALA A 211 44.89 24.88 -19.90
CA ALA A 211 46.15 24.14 -19.90
C ALA A 211 46.10 22.90 -20.80
N SER A 212 44.97 22.19 -20.78
CA SER A 212 44.75 21.02 -21.65
C SER A 212 44.64 21.39 -23.12
N GLU A 213 43.93 22.45 -23.48
CA GLU A 213 43.86 23.01 -24.84
C GLU A 213 45.22 23.40 -25.40
N MET A 214 46.12 23.87 -24.52
CA MET A 214 47.48 24.24 -24.88
C MET A 214 48.43 23.03 -25.03
N GLY A 215 47.90 21.81 -24.81
CA GLY A 215 48.58 20.55 -25.06
C GLY A 215 49.07 19.80 -23.84
N ARG A 216 48.66 20.17 -22.64
CA ARG A 216 48.91 19.33 -21.46
C ARG A 216 47.91 18.18 -21.42
N ASP A 217 48.39 16.98 -21.61
CA ASP A 217 47.56 15.77 -21.61
C ASP A 217 48.31 14.65 -20.85
N ASP A 218 48.23 14.70 -19.54
CA ASP A 218 48.90 13.76 -18.64
C ASP A 218 47.96 13.27 -17.56
N ILE A 219 48.40 12.32 -16.74
CA ILE A 219 47.66 11.77 -15.60
C ILE A 219 47.14 12.87 -14.70
N TRP A 220 47.95 13.87 -14.39
CA TRP A 220 47.61 14.88 -13.38
C TRP A 220 46.49 15.79 -13.87
N ILE A 221 46.66 16.36 -15.09
CA ILE A 221 45.67 17.32 -15.62
C ILE A 221 44.29 16.65 -15.83
N ASN A 222 44.28 15.43 -16.39
CA ASN A 222 43.05 14.69 -16.61
C ASN A 222 42.36 14.32 -15.28
N SER A 223 43.14 14.00 -14.22
CA SER A 223 42.60 13.75 -12.90
C SER A 223 41.97 15.00 -12.28
N GLN A 224 42.63 16.14 -12.42
CA GLN A 224 42.12 17.41 -11.87
C GLN A 224 40.89 17.89 -12.60
N ILE A 225 40.87 17.82 -13.91
CA ILE A 225 39.70 18.18 -14.71
C ILE A 225 38.53 17.24 -14.39
N GLY A 226 38.75 15.93 -14.36
CA GLY A 226 37.71 14.94 -14.02
C GLY A 226 37.12 15.14 -12.64
N TRP A 227 37.99 15.38 -11.64
CA TRP A 227 37.58 15.68 -10.27
C TRP A 227 36.75 16.97 -10.20
N THR A 228 37.20 18.03 -10.91
CA THR A 228 36.51 19.32 -10.91
C THR A 228 35.13 19.22 -11.58
N PHE A 229 35.02 18.49 -12.71
CA PHE A 229 33.74 18.21 -13.36
C PHE A 229 32.79 17.45 -12.41
N ARG A 230 33.27 16.43 -11.68
CA ARG A 230 32.48 15.70 -10.71
C ARG A 230 31.93 16.61 -9.61
N ILE A 231 32.78 17.49 -9.05
CA ILE A 231 32.33 18.44 -8.02
C ILE A 231 31.23 19.38 -8.57
N LEU A 232 31.34 19.78 -9.83
CA LEU A 232 30.34 20.60 -10.51
C LEU A 232 29.07 19.83 -10.92
N GLY A 233 28.98 18.53 -10.62
CA GLY A 233 27.82 17.70 -10.97
C GLY A 233 27.72 17.33 -12.44
N LYS A 234 28.81 17.50 -13.22
CA LYS A 234 28.91 17.16 -14.63
C LYS A 234 29.58 15.79 -14.76
N TYR A 235 28.80 14.76 -14.43
CA TYR A 235 29.36 13.43 -14.22
C TYR A 235 29.79 12.71 -15.49
N GLU A 236 29.10 12.92 -16.61
CA GLU A 236 29.46 12.35 -17.89
C GLU A 236 30.82 12.89 -18.39
N GLU A 237 31.02 14.21 -18.32
CA GLU A 237 32.28 14.83 -18.65
C GLU A 237 33.40 14.42 -17.68
N ALA A 238 33.06 14.28 -16.38
CA ALA A 238 34.04 13.78 -15.40
C ALA A 238 34.55 12.39 -15.74
N LEU A 239 33.62 11.48 -16.15
CA LEU A 239 33.98 10.11 -16.58
C LEU A 239 34.96 10.14 -17.76
N GLU A 240 34.79 11.00 -18.75
CA GLU A 240 35.67 11.10 -19.92
C GLU A 240 37.12 11.39 -19.47
N TYR A 241 37.30 12.38 -18.62
CA TYR A 241 38.64 12.77 -18.17
C TYR A 241 39.27 11.80 -17.17
N LEU A 242 38.45 11.20 -16.29
CA LEU A 242 38.94 10.17 -15.36
C LEU A 242 39.36 8.90 -16.11
N PHE A 243 38.67 8.54 -17.19
CA PHE A 243 39.11 7.45 -18.08
C PHE A 243 40.40 7.78 -18.80
N LYS A 244 40.59 9.01 -19.30
CA LYS A 244 41.89 9.44 -19.88
C LYS A 244 43.02 9.32 -18.85
N ALA A 245 42.79 9.75 -17.60
CA ALA A 245 43.77 9.57 -16.53
C ALA A 245 44.11 8.09 -16.31
N LYS A 246 43.11 7.20 -16.41
CA LYS A 246 43.32 5.75 -16.31
C LYS A 246 44.07 5.19 -17.50
N GLU A 247 43.79 5.64 -18.71
CA GLU A 247 44.51 5.28 -19.94
C GLU A 247 45.99 5.68 -19.89
N PHE A 248 46.30 6.82 -19.27
CA PHE A 248 47.68 7.25 -18.99
C PHE A 248 48.36 6.47 -17.85
N GLY A 249 47.65 5.50 -17.25
CA GLY A 249 48.21 4.56 -16.27
C GLY A 249 47.84 4.80 -14.82
N ARG A 250 46.93 5.72 -14.51
CA ARG A 250 46.42 5.86 -13.15
C ARG A 250 45.37 4.80 -12.85
N ASP A 251 45.73 3.81 -12.05
CA ASP A 251 44.81 2.74 -11.63
C ASP A 251 44.89 2.51 -10.10
N ASP A 252 44.78 3.59 -9.36
CA ASP A 252 44.74 3.57 -7.90
C ASP A 252 43.30 3.51 -7.36
N ASP A 253 43.20 3.46 -6.04
CA ASP A 253 41.90 3.45 -5.37
C ASP A 253 41.14 4.76 -5.56
N TRP A 254 41.87 5.89 -5.68
CA TRP A 254 41.29 7.21 -5.84
C TRP A 254 40.53 7.32 -7.17
N VAL A 255 41.17 7.03 -8.32
CA VAL A 255 40.53 7.19 -9.63
C VAL A 255 39.35 6.23 -9.79
N ASN A 256 39.45 4.99 -9.31
CA ASN A 256 38.36 4.02 -9.36
C ASN A 256 37.20 4.44 -8.44
N ALA A 257 37.46 5.06 -7.29
CA ALA A 257 36.44 5.61 -6.43
C ALA A 257 35.76 6.83 -7.05
N GLU A 258 36.51 7.74 -7.70
CA GLU A 258 35.94 8.89 -8.42
C GLU A 258 35.02 8.45 -9.58
N LEU A 259 35.43 7.44 -10.35
CA LEU A 259 34.61 6.81 -11.37
C LEU A 259 33.33 6.21 -10.76
N GLY A 260 33.44 5.52 -9.62
CA GLY A 260 32.31 4.95 -8.89
C GLY A 260 31.31 6.01 -8.42
N ILE A 261 31.80 7.15 -7.93
CA ILE A 261 30.93 8.29 -7.57
C ILE A 261 30.16 8.76 -8.81
N CYS A 262 30.88 9.01 -9.92
CA CYS A 262 30.25 9.52 -11.14
C CYS A 262 29.16 8.57 -11.65
N TYR A 263 29.44 7.27 -11.74
CA TYR A 263 28.47 6.27 -12.16
C TYR A 263 27.27 6.19 -11.22
N LYS A 264 27.50 6.26 -9.91
CA LYS A 264 26.43 6.26 -8.91
C LYS A 264 25.48 7.44 -9.09
N GLU A 265 26.01 8.64 -9.34
CA GLU A 265 25.20 9.85 -9.48
C GLU A 265 24.40 9.95 -10.78
N ILE A 266 24.75 9.13 -11.79
CA ILE A 266 23.97 8.96 -13.02
C ILE A 266 23.18 7.65 -13.04
N ASP A 267 22.91 7.08 -11.87
CA ASP A 267 22.12 5.86 -11.64
C ASP A 267 22.63 4.59 -12.36
N LYS A 268 23.91 4.56 -12.76
CA LYS A 268 24.57 3.38 -13.31
C LYS A 268 25.20 2.54 -12.20
N PHE A 269 24.36 1.84 -11.45
CA PHE A 269 24.78 1.19 -10.20
C PHE A 269 25.64 -0.05 -10.40
N GLU A 270 25.48 -0.79 -11.50
CA GLU A 270 26.33 -1.92 -11.84
C GLU A 270 27.75 -1.49 -12.15
N GLU A 271 27.93 -0.45 -12.97
CA GLU A 271 29.24 0.12 -13.32
C GLU A 271 29.88 0.80 -12.09
N ALA A 272 29.07 1.46 -11.25
CA ALA A 272 29.54 2.02 -10.00
C ALA A 272 30.06 0.92 -9.06
N LEU A 273 29.35 -0.22 -8.97
CA LEU A 273 29.78 -1.34 -8.15
C LEU A 273 31.13 -1.91 -8.64
N GLU A 274 31.27 -2.10 -9.96
CA GLU A 274 32.50 -2.61 -10.55
C GLU A 274 33.69 -1.71 -10.21
N THR A 275 33.54 -0.41 -10.40
CA THR A 275 34.61 0.55 -10.12
C THR A 275 34.93 0.67 -8.63
N TYR A 276 33.93 0.65 -7.74
CA TYR A 276 34.17 0.62 -6.30
C TYR A 276 34.82 -0.68 -5.82
N LEU A 277 34.52 -1.83 -6.43
CA LEU A 277 35.20 -3.09 -6.13
C LEU A 277 36.67 -3.03 -6.52
N LEU A 278 36.99 -2.45 -7.67
CA LEU A 278 38.40 -2.19 -8.07
C LEU A 278 39.08 -1.23 -7.08
N ALA A 279 38.43 -0.14 -6.72
CA ALA A 279 38.93 0.79 -5.71
C ALA A 279 39.21 0.08 -4.37
N ASN A 280 38.31 -0.79 -3.95
CA ASN A 280 38.46 -1.58 -2.73
C ASN A 280 39.62 -2.57 -2.81
N GLU A 281 39.85 -3.21 -3.96
CA GLU A 281 41.00 -4.09 -4.21
C GLU A 281 42.31 -3.31 -4.12
N ARG A 282 42.39 -2.15 -4.79
CA ARG A 282 43.62 -1.29 -4.78
C ARG A 282 43.91 -0.75 -3.39
N ASN A 283 42.87 -0.46 -2.61
CA ASN A 283 43.01 0.01 -1.21
C ASN A 283 43.35 -1.11 -0.21
N GLY A 284 43.25 -2.40 -0.63
CA GLY A 284 43.50 -3.56 0.23
C GLY A 284 42.43 -3.76 1.29
N GLU A 285 41.16 -3.43 0.99
CA GLU A 285 40.00 -3.58 1.85
C GLU A 285 40.03 -2.78 3.18
N LYS A 286 40.71 -1.64 3.19
CA LYS A 286 40.93 -0.84 4.41
C LYS A 286 40.05 0.40 4.52
N SER A 287 39.43 0.84 3.40
CA SER A 287 38.63 2.05 3.38
C SER A 287 37.22 1.73 3.84
N ILE A 288 36.86 2.22 5.03
CA ILE A 288 35.48 2.14 5.57
C ILE A 288 34.48 2.81 4.62
N TRP A 289 34.89 3.92 3.99
CA TRP A 289 34.04 4.66 3.07
C TRP A 289 33.72 3.84 1.80
N ILE A 290 34.76 3.32 1.10
CA ILE A 290 34.54 2.50 -0.11
C ILE A 290 33.66 1.28 0.19
N LEU A 291 33.96 0.55 1.27
CA LEU A 291 33.16 -0.60 1.69
C LEU A 291 31.71 -0.22 2.01
N SER A 292 31.49 0.99 2.53
CA SER A 292 30.13 1.50 2.81
C SER A 292 29.37 1.80 1.52
N GLU A 293 30.04 2.40 0.52
CA GLU A 293 29.43 2.64 -0.79
C GLU A 293 29.10 1.33 -1.51
N ILE A 294 30.00 0.35 -1.49
CA ILE A 294 29.74 -0.98 -2.04
C ILE A 294 28.52 -1.62 -1.36
N ALA A 295 28.44 -1.59 -0.03
CA ALA A 295 27.31 -2.12 0.70
C ALA A 295 26.01 -1.44 0.29
N TRP A 296 26.01 -0.11 0.20
CA TRP A 296 24.85 0.67 -0.20
C TRP A 296 24.37 0.31 -1.63
N ILE A 297 25.32 0.17 -2.58
CA ILE A 297 24.98 -0.19 -3.97
C ILE A 297 24.40 -1.62 -4.03
N TYR A 298 24.97 -2.57 -3.30
CA TYR A 298 24.37 -3.91 -3.21
C TYR A 298 22.93 -3.85 -2.69
N GLY A 299 22.64 -2.96 -1.75
CA GLY A 299 21.30 -2.71 -1.28
C GLY A 299 20.38 -2.10 -2.34
N VAL A 300 20.90 -1.21 -3.21
CA VAL A 300 20.13 -0.67 -4.35
C VAL A 300 19.82 -1.77 -5.37
N LEU A 301 20.78 -2.68 -5.60
CA LEU A 301 20.64 -3.80 -6.54
C LEU A 301 19.91 -5.01 -5.96
N ASP A 302 19.27 -4.90 -4.79
CA ASP A 302 18.55 -5.97 -4.08
C ASP A 302 19.39 -7.23 -3.77
N LYS A 303 20.72 -7.09 -3.73
CA LYS A 303 21.66 -8.16 -3.39
C LYS A 303 21.96 -8.17 -1.88
N PHE A 304 20.97 -8.53 -1.10
CA PHE A 304 20.99 -8.34 0.36
C PHE A 304 22.04 -9.15 1.12
N ASP A 305 22.40 -10.34 0.64
CA ASP A 305 23.44 -11.16 1.27
C ASP A 305 24.82 -10.51 1.11
N ASP A 306 25.12 -9.95 -0.06
CA ASP A 306 26.35 -9.21 -0.30
C ASP A 306 26.36 -7.91 0.50
N GLU A 307 25.25 -7.16 0.56
CA GLU A 307 25.11 -5.99 1.39
C GLU A 307 25.45 -6.29 2.86
N LEU A 308 24.89 -7.35 3.44
CA LEU A 308 25.17 -7.79 4.81
C LEU A 308 26.63 -8.16 5.00
N ASN A 309 27.26 -8.82 4.04
CA ASN A 309 28.68 -9.19 4.07
C ASN A 309 29.57 -7.93 4.13
N TYR A 310 29.30 -6.95 3.25
CA TYR A 310 30.07 -5.71 3.23
C TYR A 310 29.82 -4.84 4.46
N LEU A 311 28.59 -4.76 4.96
CA LEU A 311 28.30 -4.11 6.24
C LEU A 311 29.03 -4.79 7.41
N ALA A 312 29.22 -6.10 7.37
CA ALA A 312 30.00 -6.81 8.37
C ALA A 312 31.50 -6.45 8.30
N LYS A 313 32.08 -6.29 7.09
CA LYS A 313 33.43 -5.78 6.89
C LYS A 313 33.60 -4.35 7.45
N VAL A 314 32.66 -3.45 7.11
CA VAL A 314 32.62 -2.07 7.63
C VAL A 314 32.59 -2.04 9.16
N LYS A 315 31.77 -2.88 9.76
CA LYS A 315 31.67 -2.99 11.21
C LYS A 315 32.93 -3.55 11.85
N LYS A 316 33.61 -4.52 11.19
CA LYS A 316 34.91 -5.09 11.63
C LYS A 316 36.02 -4.06 11.64
N LEU A 317 36.03 -3.13 10.68
CA LEU A 317 36.98 -2.01 10.61
C LEU A 317 36.68 -0.92 11.66
N GLY A 318 35.62 -1.07 12.45
CA GLY A 318 35.40 -0.21 13.63
C GLY A 318 34.24 0.77 13.52
N ARG A 319 33.54 0.84 12.39
CA ARG A 319 32.34 1.70 12.27
C ARG A 319 31.22 1.20 13.14
N LYS A 320 30.74 2.01 14.08
CA LYS A 320 29.72 1.65 15.09
C LYS A 320 28.67 2.76 15.28
N ASP A 321 28.67 3.73 14.39
CA ASP A 321 27.79 4.88 14.41
C ASP A 321 26.29 4.52 14.15
N GLU A 322 25.48 5.53 14.11
CA GLU A 322 24.06 5.42 13.78
C GLU A 322 23.84 4.87 12.37
N TRP A 323 24.68 5.31 11.41
CA TRP A 323 24.54 4.93 10.00
C TRP A 323 24.59 3.40 9.79
N ILE A 324 25.65 2.75 10.30
CA ILE A 324 25.79 1.29 10.12
C ILE A 324 24.61 0.52 10.72
N ASN A 325 24.04 1.00 11.85
CA ASN A 325 22.89 0.38 12.44
C ASN A 325 21.62 0.65 11.63
N ALA A 326 21.47 1.83 11.03
CA ALA A 326 20.36 2.15 10.15
C ALA A 326 20.38 1.27 8.89
N GLU A 327 21.54 1.08 8.25
CA GLU A 327 21.68 0.21 7.08
C GLU A 327 21.35 -1.26 7.41
N TYR A 328 21.90 -1.81 8.52
CA TYR A 328 21.46 -3.15 8.96
C TYR A 328 19.94 -3.23 9.16
N GLY A 329 19.33 -2.23 9.77
CA GLY A 329 17.88 -2.16 9.97
C GLY A 329 17.12 -2.17 8.65
N LYS A 330 17.59 -1.40 7.67
CA LYS A 330 17.03 -1.32 6.33
C LYS A 330 17.10 -2.66 5.59
N VAL A 331 18.27 -3.32 5.58
CA VAL A 331 18.40 -4.65 4.96
C VAL A 331 17.46 -5.66 5.59
N TYR A 332 17.48 -5.75 6.93
CA TYR A 332 16.60 -6.69 7.62
C TYR A 332 15.12 -6.40 7.37
N ALA A 333 14.72 -5.15 7.22
CA ALA A 333 13.36 -4.80 6.86
C ALA A 333 12.99 -5.24 5.43
N ARG A 334 13.93 -5.13 4.48
CA ARG A 334 13.73 -5.55 3.08
C ARG A 334 13.63 -7.08 2.93
N ILE A 335 14.39 -7.84 3.72
CA ILE A 335 14.27 -9.30 3.77
C ILE A 335 13.19 -9.79 4.77
N GLU A 336 12.27 -8.91 5.13
CA GLU A 336 11.10 -9.17 5.97
C GLU A 336 11.39 -9.63 7.40
N LYS A 337 12.63 -9.52 7.87
CA LYS A 337 13.02 -9.79 9.27
C LYS A 337 12.78 -8.56 10.15
N TYR A 338 11.52 -8.20 10.32
CA TYR A 338 11.11 -6.94 10.92
C TYR A 338 11.51 -6.79 12.40
N GLU A 339 11.56 -7.88 13.18
CA GLU A 339 12.03 -7.86 14.57
C GLU A 339 13.51 -7.51 14.68
N GLU A 340 14.33 -8.09 13.81
CA GLU A 340 15.75 -7.79 13.72
C GLU A 340 15.97 -6.35 13.25
N ALA A 341 15.24 -5.92 12.23
CA ALA A 341 15.27 -4.54 11.75
C ALA A 341 15.01 -3.55 12.89
N LEU A 342 13.96 -3.79 13.68
CA LEU A 342 13.62 -2.94 14.83
C LEU A 342 14.72 -2.90 15.90
N LYS A 343 15.48 -3.99 16.11
CA LYS A 343 16.62 -3.98 17.05
C LYS A 343 17.70 -3.01 16.58
N TYR A 344 17.99 -3.04 15.29
CA TYR A 344 19.01 -2.18 14.69
C TYR A 344 18.54 -0.72 14.59
N PHE A 345 17.32 -0.44 14.16
CA PHE A 345 16.78 0.92 14.15
C PHE A 345 16.75 1.55 15.55
N LYS A 346 16.41 0.78 16.59
CA LYS A 346 16.51 1.25 17.98
C LYS A 346 17.94 1.59 18.40
N LYS A 347 18.94 0.87 17.88
CA LYS A 347 20.37 1.19 18.15
C LYS A 347 20.77 2.47 17.43
N ALA A 348 20.39 2.61 16.14
CA ALA A 348 20.65 3.84 15.39
C ALA A 348 20.04 5.06 16.09
N LYS A 349 18.80 4.95 16.54
CA LYS A 349 18.13 6.00 17.30
C LYS A 349 18.82 6.34 18.61
N LYS A 350 19.35 5.36 19.35
CA LYS A 350 20.14 5.58 20.59
C LYS A 350 21.46 6.27 20.33
N LEU A 351 22.03 6.10 19.14
CA LEU A 351 23.31 6.70 18.74
C LEU A 351 23.16 8.13 18.18
N GLY A 352 21.92 8.62 18.03
CA GLY A 352 21.66 10.00 17.65
C GLY A 352 20.73 10.17 16.45
N GLN A 353 20.45 9.12 15.67
CA GLN A 353 19.56 9.22 14.52
C GLN A 353 18.09 9.13 14.97
N ASP A 354 17.56 10.20 15.56
CA ASP A 354 16.14 10.33 15.90
C ASP A 354 15.46 11.35 14.99
N ASP A 355 15.46 11.05 13.71
CA ASP A 355 14.85 11.84 12.65
C ASP A 355 13.49 11.24 12.20
N ALA A 356 12.86 11.90 11.22
CA ALA A 356 11.61 11.42 10.65
C ALA A 356 11.79 10.07 9.95
N TRP A 357 12.91 9.90 9.22
CA TRP A 357 13.15 8.70 8.43
C TRP A 357 13.21 7.45 9.31
N ILE A 358 14.01 7.47 10.38
CA ILE A 358 14.12 6.31 11.28
C ILE A 358 12.78 5.96 11.94
N ASN A 359 12.00 6.98 12.31
CA ASN A 359 10.68 6.76 12.89
C ASN A 359 9.71 6.16 11.85
N ILE A 360 9.76 6.58 10.58
CA ILE A 360 8.98 6.00 9.49
C ILE A 360 9.37 4.53 9.29
N GLN A 361 10.66 4.21 9.20
CA GLN A 361 11.11 2.82 9.03
C GLN A 361 10.65 1.91 10.17
N MET A 362 10.75 2.39 11.40
CA MET A 362 10.23 1.66 12.56
C MET A 362 8.71 1.49 12.50
N ALA A 363 7.98 2.51 12.08
CA ALA A 363 6.54 2.44 11.92
C ALA A 363 6.12 1.40 10.88
N ILE A 364 6.81 1.36 9.73
CA ILE A 364 6.59 0.36 8.68
C ILE A 364 6.83 -1.05 9.23
N CYS A 365 7.95 -1.28 9.93
CA CYS A 365 8.23 -2.57 10.53
C CYS A 365 7.16 -2.99 11.54
N PHE A 366 6.69 -2.08 12.40
CA PHE A 366 5.59 -2.37 13.31
C PHE A 366 4.28 -2.66 12.60
N LYS A 367 3.99 -1.96 11.49
CA LYS A 367 2.82 -2.19 10.64
C LYS A 367 2.86 -3.61 10.05
N ARG A 368 4.00 -4.03 9.47
CA ARG A 368 4.20 -5.38 8.93
C ARG A 368 4.05 -6.49 9.99
N LEU A 369 4.42 -6.19 11.24
CA LEU A 369 4.21 -7.08 12.38
C LEU A 369 2.80 -7.00 12.97
N ASN A 370 1.87 -6.35 12.33
CA ASN A 370 0.50 -6.09 12.80
C ASN A 370 0.43 -5.40 14.18
N LYS A 371 1.47 -4.66 14.56
CA LYS A 371 1.55 -3.91 15.83
C LYS A 371 1.12 -2.45 15.61
N LEU A 372 -0.10 -2.25 15.11
CA LEU A 372 -0.60 -0.96 14.62
C LEU A 372 -0.51 0.19 15.64
N LYS A 373 -0.69 -0.08 16.94
CA LYS A 373 -0.54 0.97 17.98
C LYS A 373 0.87 1.55 17.99
N LYS A 374 1.90 0.69 17.93
CA LYS A 374 3.31 1.13 17.89
C LYS A 374 3.67 1.76 16.57
N SER A 375 3.13 1.26 15.47
CA SER A 375 3.28 1.87 14.16
C SER A 375 2.78 3.31 14.18
N LEU A 376 1.57 3.54 14.69
CA LEU A 376 0.99 4.87 14.82
C LEU A 376 1.84 5.81 15.68
N GLU A 377 2.35 5.33 16.83
CA GLU A 377 3.22 6.12 17.70
C GLU A 377 4.44 6.66 16.94
N HIS A 378 5.08 5.82 16.16
CA HIS A 378 6.25 6.21 15.38
C HIS A 378 5.92 7.10 14.17
N TYR A 379 4.82 6.88 13.47
CA TYR A 379 4.35 7.80 12.43
C TYR A 379 4.03 9.19 13.00
N LEU A 380 3.39 9.27 14.17
CA LEU A 380 3.11 10.55 14.84
C LEU A 380 4.39 11.23 15.34
N LEU A 381 5.45 10.49 15.67
CA LEU A 381 6.76 11.07 15.95
C LEU A 381 7.36 11.68 14.69
N ALA A 382 7.28 10.98 13.55
CA ALA A 382 7.75 11.50 12.27
C ALA A 382 6.99 12.77 11.83
N GLU A 383 5.66 12.84 12.04
CA GLU A 383 4.85 14.04 11.72
C GLU A 383 5.32 15.31 12.47
N LYS A 384 6.01 15.17 13.60
CA LYS A 384 6.50 16.34 14.36
C LYS A 384 7.60 17.12 13.63
N PHE A 385 8.34 16.49 12.75
CA PHE A 385 9.38 17.14 11.97
C PHE A 385 8.78 18.06 10.92
N LYS A 386 9.39 19.25 10.74
CA LYS A 386 8.83 20.34 9.95
C LYS A 386 8.47 19.94 8.52
N ASP A 387 9.35 19.19 7.87
CA ASP A 387 9.22 18.80 6.46
C ASP A 387 8.13 17.74 6.25
N TYR A 388 7.80 16.96 7.29
CA TYR A 388 6.82 15.89 7.24
C TYR A 388 5.42 16.28 7.71
N LYS A 389 5.22 17.49 8.28
CA LYS A 389 3.90 17.96 8.74
C LYS A 389 2.83 18.03 7.65
N LYS A 390 3.25 18.19 6.40
CA LYS A 390 2.39 18.28 5.22
C LYS A 390 2.70 17.18 4.21
N ASP A 391 3.51 16.20 4.58
CA ASP A 391 3.80 15.06 3.73
C ASP A 391 2.54 14.20 3.55
N ILE A 392 2.03 14.18 2.32
CA ILE A 392 0.77 13.51 1.98
C ILE A 392 0.87 12.00 2.20
N TRP A 393 2.03 11.39 1.90
CA TRP A 393 2.23 9.96 2.09
C TRP A 393 2.18 9.61 3.59
N LEU A 394 2.92 10.32 4.43
CA LEU A 394 2.93 10.07 5.88
C LEU A 394 1.55 10.27 6.50
N LEU A 395 0.86 11.36 6.14
CA LEU A 395 -0.49 11.63 6.62
C LEU A 395 -1.47 10.51 6.19
N SER A 396 -1.28 9.93 5.00
CA SER A 396 -2.07 8.81 4.50
C SER A 396 -1.81 7.53 5.30
N GLU A 397 -0.54 7.24 5.61
CA GLU A 397 -0.17 6.12 6.47
C GLU A 397 -0.75 6.24 7.89
N ILE A 398 -0.75 7.45 8.44
CA ILE A 398 -1.37 7.75 9.74
C ILE A 398 -2.89 7.51 9.67
N ALA A 399 -3.55 8.02 8.63
CA ALA A 399 -4.99 7.85 8.44
C ALA A 399 -5.36 6.37 8.34
N TRP A 400 -4.66 5.61 7.50
CA TRP A 400 -4.84 4.18 7.33
C TRP A 400 -4.58 3.39 8.63
N THR A 401 -3.55 3.79 9.40
CA THR A 401 -3.24 3.12 10.67
C THR A 401 -4.31 3.40 11.72
N TYR A 402 -4.90 4.60 11.75
CA TYR A 402 -6.05 4.89 12.59
C TYR A 402 -7.26 4.06 12.21
N ASP A 403 -7.51 3.87 10.91
CA ASP A 403 -8.59 3.03 10.40
C ASP A 403 -8.43 1.59 10.87
N GLY A 404 -7.24 1.01 10.66
CA GLY A 404 -6.93 -0.35 11.13
C GLY A 404 -7.02 -0.55 12.65
N LEU A 405 -6.96 0.54 13.43
CA LEU A 405 -7.20 0.54 14.87
C LEU A 405 -8.68 0.78 15.24
N GLY A 406 -9.57 0.90 14.28
CA GLY A 406 -10.99 1.24 14.50
C GLY A 406 -11.24 2.68 14.98
N LYS A 407 -10.22 3.55 14.90
CA LYS A 407 -10.30 4.96 15.32
C LYS A 407 -10.70 5.88 14.17
N TYR A 408 -11.81 5.57 13.53
CA TYR A 408 -12.29 6.22 12.31
C TYR A 408 -12.44 7.73 12.41
N LYS A 409 -12.80 8.25 13.59
CA LYS A 409 -12.91 9.72 13.82
C LYS A 409 -11.56 10.41 13.70
N ASP A 410 -10.50 9.80 14.19
CA ASP A 410 -9.15 10.35 14.11
C ASP A 410 -8.58 10.17 12.71
N GLY A 411 -8.77 9.01 12.07
CA GLY A 411 -8.45 8.80 10.65
C GLY A 411 -9.10 9.86 9.76
N LEU A 412 -10.38 10.14 9.97
CA LEU A 412 -11.11 11.17 9.22
C LEU A 412 -10.52 12.58 9.38
N LYS A 413 -9.92 12.92 10.54
CA LYS A 413 -9.23 14.21 10.72
C LYS A 413 -8.02 14.32 9.78
N TYR A 414 -7.25 13.24 9.67
CA TYR A 414 -6.10 13.20 8.78
C TYR A 414 -6.51 13.22 7.30
N LEU A 415 -7.53 12.47 6.91
CA LEU A 415 -8.08 12.53 5.56
C LEU A 415 -8.58 13.94 5.19
N LYS A 416 -9.14 14.70 6.14
CA LYS A 416 -9.46 16.12 5.92
C LYS A 416 -8.24 17.03 5.76
N LYS A 417 -7.11 16.71 6.43
CA LYS A 417 -5.84 17.42 6.18
C LYS A 417 -5.35 17.12 4.75
N ILE A 418 -5.39 15.87 4.34
CA ILE A 418 -4.97 15.41 3.01
C ILE A 418 -5.84 16.05 1.90
N ASP A 419 -7.16 16.15 2.11
CA ASP A 419 -8.08 16.82 1.18
C ASP A 419 -7.69 18.29 0.94
N LYS A 420 -7.31 19.00 2.02
CA LYS A 420 -6.82 20.39 1.95
C LYS A 420 -5.47 20.52 1.22
N LEU A 421 -4.65 19.48 1.25
CA LEU A 421 -3.37 19.43 0.54
C LEU A 421 -3.52 19.03 -0.94
N GLY A 422 -4.75 18.70 -1.38
CA GLY A 422 -5.08 18.53 -2.77
C GLY A 422 -5.00 17.11 -3.32
N ARG A 423 -4.79 16.07 -2.50
CA ARG A 423 -4.84 14.68 -2.96
C ARG A 423 -6.26 14.30 -3.37
N LYS A 424 -6.43 13.74 -4.59
CA LYS A 424 -7.73 13.43 -5.19
C LYS A 424 -7.73 12.12 -5.98
N ASP A 425 -6.82 11.22 -5.69
CA ASP A 425 -6.76 9.90 -6.32
C ASP A 425 -7.84 8.94 -5.80
N CYS A 426 -7.95 7.79 -6.44
CA CYS A 426 -8.92 6.76 -6.09
C CYS A 426 -8.73 6.24 -4.67
N TRP A 427 -7.50 5.97 -4.27
CA TRP A 427 -7.17 5.52 -2.92
C TRP A 427 -7.70 6.49 -1.84
N PHE A 428 -7.45 7.80 -2.01
CA PHE A 428 -7.89 8.82 -1.07
C PHE A 428 -9.42 8.85 -0.90
N TYR A 429 -10.15 8.81 -2.01
CA TYR A 429 -11.61 8.81 -1.93
C TYR A 429 -12.17 7.52 -1.35
N THR A 430 -11.50 6.39 -1.60
CA THR A 430 -11.86 5.08 -1.05
C THR A 430 -11.71 5.07 0.46
N GLU A 431 -10.55 5.46 0.98
CA GLU A 431 -10.29 5.53 2.43
C GLU A 431 -11.21 6.52 3.13
N TYR A 432 -11.45 7.67 2.50
CA TYR A 432 -12.36 8.67 3.05
C TYR A 432 -13.80 8.13 3.11
N GLY A 433 -14.26 7.49 2.06
CA GLY A 433 -15.56 6.83 2.01
C GLY A 433 -15.69 5.73 3.05
N PHE A 434 -14.64 4.92 3.20
CA PHE A 434 -14.58 3.83 4.17
C PHE A 434 -14.69 4.33 5.62
N CYS A 435 -13.87 5.30 6.00
CA CYS A 435 -13.97 5.92 7.32
C CYS A 435 -15.37 6.49 7.60
N LEU A 436 -16.00 7.14 6.61
CA LEU A 436 -17.35 7.66 6.76
C LEU A 436 -18.39 6.54 6.90
N MET A 437 -18.26 5.46 6.14
CA MET A 437 -19.11 4.29 6.22
C MET A 437 -19.05 3.63 7.60
N ARG A 438 -17.84 3.46 8.14
CA ARG A 438 -17.63 2.91 9.50
C ARG A 438 -18.15 3.82 10.61
N LEU A 439 -18.35 5.10 10.32
CA LEU A 439 -19.02 6.07 11.19
C LEU A 439 -20.52 6.19 10.90
N GLU A 440 -21.10 5.24 10.14
CA GLU A 440 -22.52 5.18 9.75
C GLU A 440 -23.00 6.39 8.93
N LYS A 441 -22.07 7.16 8.36
CA LYS A 441 -22.36 8.32 7.51
C LYS A 441 -22.49 7.90 6.04
N TYR A 442 -23.38 6.96 5.77
CA TYR A 442 -23.49 6.28 4.47
C TYR A 442 -23.71 7.22 3.29
N LYS A 443 -24.53 8.28 3.42
CA LYS A 443 -24.76 9.27 2.34
C LYS A 443 -23.47 10.02 1.96
N GLU A 444 -22.69 10.42 2.98
CA GLU A 444 -21.40 11.09 2.76
C GLU A 444 -20.38 10.11 2.15
N ALA A 445 -20.38 8.85 2.64
CA ALA A 445 -19.51 7.79 2.12
C ALA A 445 -19.78 7.52 0.63
N ILE A 446 -21.03 7.35 0.23
CA ILE A 446 -21.44 7.19 -1.17
C ILE A 446 -20.93 8.34 -2.03
N THR A 447 -21.00 9.57 -1.51
CA THR A 447 -20.50 10.74 -2.25
C THR A 447 -19.00 10.66 -2.50
N LYS A 448 -18.22 10.17 -1.53
CA LYS A 448 -16.78 10.00 -1.68
C LYS A 448 -16.44 8.82 -2.60
N PHE A 449 -17.10 7.68 -2.44
CA PHE A 449 -16.92 6.53 -3.34
C PHE A 449 -17.26 6.86 -4.79
N LYS A 450 -18.32 7.63 -5.05
CA LYS A 450 -18.65 8.11 -6.41
C LYS A 450 -17.58 9.05 -6.99
N LYS A 451 -16.90 9.84 -6.17
CA LYS A 451 -15.75 10.62 -6.63
C LYS A 451 -14.56 9.70 -6.94
N GLY A 452 -14.34 8.66 -6.16
CA GLY A 452 -13.36 7.63 -6.47
C GLY A 452 -13.62 6.99 -7.84
N LEU A 453 -14.87 6.64 -8.14
CA LEU A 453 -15.26 6.11 -9.46
C LEU A 453 -14.95 7.05 -10.64
N GLN A 454 -14.91 8.36 -10.41
CA GLN A 454 -14.58 9.33 -11.46
C GLN A 454 -13.08 9.41 -11.77
N VAL A 455 -12.23 9.00 -10.84
CA VAL A 455 -10.76 9.10 -10.91
C VAL A 455 -10.07 7.74 -10.82
N LYS A 456 -10.83 6.65 -10.91
CA LYS A 456 -10.29 5.29 -10.92
C LYS A 456 -9.41 5.07 -12.14
N GLU A 457 -8.37 4.32 -11.97
CA GLU A 457 -7.44 3.93 -13.04
C GLU A 457 -7.56 2.44 -13.36
N GLU A 458 -7.85 1.61 -12.34
CA GLU A 458 -7.89 0.15 -12.47
C GLU A 458 -9.31 -0.41 -12.38
N LEU A 459 -9.52 -1.55 -13.04
CA LEU A 459 -10.79 -2.29 -12.99
C LEU A 459 -11.13 -2.75 -11.56
N ASN A 460 -10.12 -3.19 -10.81
CA ASN A 460 -10.31 -3.64 -9.43
C ASN A 460 -10.84 -2.53 -8.52
N GLU A 461 -10.41 -1.30 -8.74
CA GLU A 461 -10.94 -0.12 -8.01
C GLU A 461 -12.43 0.09 -8.34
N GLU A 462 -12.82 -0.04 -9.62
CA GLU A 462 -14.22 0.07 -10.03
C GLU A 462 -15.09 -0.99 -9.39
N ILE A 463 -14.63 -2.24 -9.40
CA ILE A 463 -15.30 -3.37 -8.77
C ILE A 463 -15.50 -3.10 -7.28
N TYR A 464 -14.43 -2.72 -6.58
CA TYR A 464 -14.47 -2.46 -5.15
C TYR A 464 -15.42 -1.32 -4.81
N LEU A 465 -15.30 -0.18 -5.50
CA LEU A 465 -16.12 1.00 -5.25
C LEU A 465 -17.60 0.74 -5.51
N ASN A 466 -17.97 0.04 -6.59
CA ASN A 466 -19.36 -0.34 -6.82
C ASN A 466 -19.88 -1.23 -5.69
N SER A 467 -19.08 -2.18 -5.22
CA SER A 467 -19.46 -3.05 -4.09
C SER A 467 -19.74 -2.23 -2.81
N GLN A 468 -18.86 -1.27 -2.48
CA GLN A 468 -19.03 -0.43 -1.28
C GLN A 468 -20.23 0.54 -1.41
N ILE A 469 -20.46 1.08 -2.60
CA ILE A 469 -21.63 1.94 -2.84
C ILE A 469 -22.92 1.11 -2.69
N GLY A 470 -22.96 -0.09 -3.26
CA GLY A 470 -24.08 -1.00 -3.10
C GLY A 470 -24.36 -1.30 -1.63
N PHE A 471 -23.31 -1.68 -0.89
CA PHE A 471 -23.40 -1.95 0.55
C PHE A 471 -23.96 -0.75 1.34
N CYS A 472 -23.45 0.45 1.08
CA CYS A 472 -23.96 1.66 1.71
C CYS A 472 -25.44 1.94 1.38
N TYR A 473 -25.87 1.71 0.13
CA TYR A 473 -27.28 1.86 -0.25
C TYR A 473 -28.18 0.84 0.44
N ARG A 474 -27.72 -0.42 0.60
CA ARG A 474 -28.47 -1.43 1.35
C ARG A 474 -28.65 -1.00 2.82
N LEU A 475 -27.59 -0.53 3.47
CA LEU A 475 -27.67 -0.02 4.84
C LEU A 475 -28.57 1.24 4.98
N LEU A 476 -28.86 1.92 3.89
CA LEU A 476 -29.82 3.03 3.83
C LEU A 476 -31.25 2.58 3.51
N GLY A 477 -31.51 1.28 3.35
CA GLY A 477 -32.82 0.75 2.97
C GLY A 477 -33.22 1.12 1.53
N SER A 478 -32.25 1.10 0.63
CA SER A 478 -32.44 1.41 -0.79
C SER A 478 -32.05 0.23 -1.66
N GLU A 479 -32.73 -0.88 -1.48
CA GLU A 479 -32.40 -2.23 -1.97
C GLU A 479 -32.27 -2.28 -3.50
N LYS A 480 -33.22 -1.64 -4.24
CA LYS A 480 -33.15 -1.57 -5.71
C LYS A 480 -31.88 -0.87 -6.22
N THR A 481 -31.44 0.16 -5.50
CA THR A 481 -30.23 0.90 -5.88
C THR A 481 -29.00 0.11 -5.47
N ALA A 482 -29.00 -0.52 -4.31
CA ALA A 482 -27.93 -1.41 -3.84
C ALA A 482 -27.71 -2.53 -4.84
N LEU A 483 -28.78 -3.23 -5.22
CA LEU A 483 -28.76 -4.31 -6.20
C LEU A 483 -28.10 -3.89 -7.53
N LYS A 484 -28.47 -2.71 -8.05
CA LYS A 484 -27.86 -2.19 -9.28
C LYS A 484 -26.33 -2.10 -9.18
N TYR A 485 -25.80 -1.59 -8.06
CA TYR A 485 -24.37 -1.43 -7.87
C TYR A 485 -23.66 -2.77 -7.61
N HIS A 486 -24.28 -3.69 -6.87
CA HIS A 486 -23.73 -5.03 -6.66
C HIS A 486 -23.70 -5.84 -7.95
N LEU A 487 -24.77 -5.82 -8.74
CA LEU A 487 -24.79 -6.45 -10.06
C LEU A 487 -23.74 -5.85 -11.00
N LYS A 488 -23.52 -4.53 -10.92
CA LYS A 488 -22.43 -3.90 -11.69
C LYS A 488 -21.06 -4.42 -11.28
N ALA A 489 -20.80 -4.59 -9.99
CA ALA A 489 -19.54 -5.18 -9.51
C ALA A 489 -19.37 -6.63 -9.99
N LYS A 490 -20.48 -7.42 -10.00
CA LYS A 490 -20.48 -8.78 -10.53
C LYS A 490 -20.23 -8.83 -12.04
N GLU A 491 -20.86 -7.95 -12.81
CA GLU A 491 -20.66 -7.79 -14.26
C GLU A 491 -19.21 -7.48 -14.60
N LEU A 492 -18.54 -6.70 -13.77
CA LEU A 492 -17.14 -6.34 -13.91
C LEU A 492 -16.16 -7.47 -13.50
N GLY A 493 -16.70 -8.60 -13.05
CA GLY A 493 -15.90 -9.80 -12.77
C GLY A 493 -15.79 -10.20 -11.29
N ARG A 494 -16.40 -9.47 -10.35
CA ARG A 494 -16.46 -9.91 -8.96
C ARG A 494 -17.47 -11.03 -8.80
N ASN A 495 -17.02 -12.20 -8.37
CA ASN A 495 -17.88 -13.36 -8.16
C ASN A 495 -17.45 -14.15 -6.94
N ASP A 496 -17.31 -13.47 -5.79
CA ASP A 496 -17.02 -14.11 -4.51
C ASP A 496 -18.30 -14.31 -3.68
N ALA A 497 -18.21 -15.12 -2.63
CA ALA A 497 -19.30 -15.39 -1.71
C ALA A 497 -19.92 -14.11 -1.16
N TRP A 498 -19.12 -13.09 -0.85
CA TRP A 498 -19.60 -11.84 -0.31
C TRP A 498 -20.53 -11.08 -1.28
N ILE A 499 -20.12 -10.92 -2.55
CA ILE A 499 -20.96 -10.17 -3.52
C ILE A 499 -22.24 -10.93 -3.83
N ASN A 500 -22.15 -12.28 -3.95
CA ASN A 500 -23.33 -13.10 -4.18
C ASN A 500 -24.29 -13.01 -2.99
N SER A 501 -23.78 -13.04 -1.76
CA SER A 501 -24.63 -12.85 -0.55
C SER A 501 -25.29 -11.47 -0.52
N GLU A 502 -24.55 -10.39 -0.83
CA GLU A 502 -25.11 -9.03 -0.85
C GLU A 502 -26.22 -8.86 -1.91
N ILE A 503 -26.06 -9.51 -3.07
CA ILE A 503 -27.09 -9.55 -4.11
C ILE A 503 -28.30 -10.35 -3.62
N GLY A 504 -28.07 -11.53 -3.03
CA GLY A 504 -29.11 -12.36 -2.44
C GLY A 504 -29.92 -11.62 -1.36
N ILE A 505 -29.24 -10.91 -0.45
CA ILE A 505 -29.89 -10.07 0.56
C ILE A 505 -30.79 -9.02 -0.12
N CYS A 506 -30.27 -8.33 -1.13
CA CYS A 506 -31.07 -7.31 -1.84
C CYS A 506 -32.31 -7.91 -2.51
N TYR A 507 -32.23 -9.09 -3.11
CA TYR A 507 -33.36 -9.77 -3.70
C TYR A 507 -34.36 -10.24 -2.62
N LYS A 508 -33.86 -10.81 -1.51
CA LYS A 508 -34.69 -11.19 -0.37
C LYS A 508 -35.50 -10.01 0.19
N ASP A 509 -34.83 -8.86 0.40
CA ASP A 509 -35.45 -7.64 0.90
C ASP A 509 -36.44 -7.02 -0.11
N LEU A 510 -36.43 -7.46 -1.37
CA LEU A 510 -37.38 -7.10 -2.43
C LEU A 510 -38.47 -8.16 -2.63
N ASP A 511 -38.60 -9.13 -1.73
CA ASP A 511 -39.53 -10.27 -1.79
C ASP A 511 -39.39 -11.12 -3.06
N LYS A 512 -38.19 -11.18 -3.63
CA LYS A 512 -37.81 -11.97 -4.80
C LYS A 512 -37.02 -13.20 -4.37
N TYR A 513 -37.76 -14.18 -3.84
CA TYR A 513 -37.15 -15.29 -3.11
C TYR A 513 -36.42 -16.28 -4.02
N GLU A 514 -36.91 -16.52 -5.24
CA GLU A 514 -36.26 -17.39 -6.20
C GLU A 514 -34.90 -16.82 -6.63
N GLU A 515 -34.85 -15.53 -7.00
CA GLU A 515 -33.60 -14.87 -7.37
C GLU A 515 -32.67 -14.77 -6.16
N ALA A 516 -33.18 -14.53 -4.96
CA ALA A 516 -32.37 -14.51 -3.74
C ALA A 516 -31.70 -15.87 -3.49
N LEU A 517 -32.48 -16.94 -3.65
CA LEU A 517 -32.00 -18.32 -3.48
C LEU A 517 -30.88 -18.67 -4.47
N GLU A 518 -31.05 -18.29 -5.76
CA GLU A 518 -30.02 -18.51 -6.78
C GLU A 518 -28.68 -17.90 -6.35
N TYR A 519 -28.67 -16.66 -5.89
CA TYR A 519 -27.44 -15.98 -5.47
C TYR A 519 -26.88 -16.49 -4.14
N TYR A 520 -27.74 -16.91 -3.21
CA TYR A 520 -27.26 -17.51 -1.97
C TYR A 520 -26.63 -18.88 -2.20
N LEU A 521 -27.18 -19.68 -3.13
CA LEU A 521 -26.55 -20.94 -3.54
C LEU A 521 -25.19 -20.72 -4.20
N LEU A 522 -25.04 -19.65 -5.03
CA LEU A 522 -23.71 -19.29 -5.57
C LEU A 522 -22.73 -18.89 -4.45
N ALA A 523 -23.19 -18.23 -3.41
CA ALA A 523 -22.35 -17.90 -2.27
C ALA A 523 -21.98 -19.16 -1.46
N TYR A 524 -22.93 -20.07 -1.28
CA TYR A 524 -22.74 -21.34 -0.57
C TYR A 524 -21.73 -22.27 -1.26
N GLU A 525 -21.65 -22.26 -2.58
CA GLU A 525 -20.65 -23.03 -3.33
C GLU A 525 -19.23 -22.70 -2.91
N GLU A 526 -18.97 -21.48 -2.51
CA GLU A 526 -17.64 -21.00 -2.08
C GLU A 526 -17.40 -21.16 -0.57
N ASP A 527 -18.46 -20.99 0.24
CA ASP A 527 -18.38 -21.11 1.70
C ASP A 527 -19.54 -21.95 2.23
N LYS A 528 -19.28 -23.22 2.44
CA LYS A 528 -20.28 -24.22 2.86
C LYS A 528 -20.51 -24.27 4.36
N GLU A 529 -19.71 -23.57 5.15
CA GLU A 529 -19.78 -23.63 6.61
C GLU A 529 -20.35 -22.34 7.23
N GLU A 530 -20.76 -21.37 6.39
CA GLU A 530 -21.31 -20.11 6.88
C GLU A 530 -22.74 -20.29 7.40
N ILE A 531 -22.86 -20.35 8.73
CA ILE A 531 -24.09 -20.70 9.45
C ILE A 531 -25.28 -19.79 9.10
N TRP A 532 -25.04 -18.49 8.99
CA TRP A 532 -26.13 -17.55 8.66
C TRP A 532 -26.63 -17.77 7.23
N LEU A 533 -25.75 -18.09 6.29
CA LEU A 533 -26.09 -18.32 4.90
C LEU A 533 -26.95 -19.59 4.75
N LEU A 534 -26.51 -20.69 5.38
CA LEU A 534 -27.29 -21.93 5.44
C LEU A 534 -28.68 -21.69 6.00
N SER A 535 -28.77 -20.91 7.06
CA SER A 535 -30.04 -20.57 7.70
C SER A 535 -30.98 -19.76 6.78
N ASP A 536 -30.41 -18.76 6.08
CA ASP A 536 -31.16 -17.93 5.14
C ASP A 536 -31.58 -18.73 3.89
N ILE A 537 -30.75 -19.66 3.41
CA ILE A 537 -31.12 -20.59 2.33
C ILE A 537 -32.27 -21.49 2.77
N GLY A 538 -32.16 -22.08 3.97
CA GLY A 538 -33.24 -22.92 4.51
C GLY A 538 -34.56 -22.15 4.66
N TRP A 539 -34.48 -20.92 5.15
CA TRP A 539 -35.66 -20.04 5.24
C TRP A 539 -36.27 -19.72 3.86
N LEU A 540 -35.43 -19.42 2.85
CA LEU A 540 -35.90 -19.16 1.49
C LEU A 540 -36.61 -20.40 0.89
N TYR A 541 -36.07 -21.58 1.09
CA TYR A 541 -36.71 -22.81 0.66
C TYR A 541 -38.05 -23.00 1.37
N ASN A 542 -38.14 -22.66 2.67
CA ASN A 542 -39.38 -22.71 3.42
C ASN A 542 -40.45 -21.73 2.87
N GLU A 543 -40.04 -20.47 2.55
CA GLU A 543 -40.92 -19.47 1.94
C GLU A 543 -41.38 -19.87 0.50
N LEU A 544 -40.61 -20.72 -0.17
CA LEU A 544 -40.91 -21.24 -1.50
C LEU A 544 -41.66 -22.61 -1.46
N ASP A 545 -42.17 -23.01 -0.31
CA ASP A 545 -42.84 -24.26 -0.05
C ASP A 545 -42.04 -25.53 -0.39
N ARG A 546 -40.72 -25.46 -0.37
CA ARG A 546 -39.75 -26.54 -0.61
C ARG A 546 -39.18 -27.05 0.71
N TYR A 547 -40.01 -27.72 1.46
CA TYR A 547 -39.79 -28.03 2.88
C TYR A 547 -38.69 -29.10 3.11
N GLU A 548 -38.52 -30.08 2.20
CA GLU A 548 -37.47 -31.07 2.29
C GLU A 548 -36.07 -30.44 2.18
N GLU A 549 -35.88 -29.60 1.18
CA GLU A 549 -34.61 -28.88 1.00
C GLU A 549 -34.39 -27.85 2.12
N ALA A 550 -35.43 -27.17 2.54
CA ALA A 550 -35.35 -26.25 3.68
C ALA A 550 -34.83 -26.96 4.93
N LEU A 551 -35.37 -28.14 5.23
CA LEU A 551 -34.97 -28.94 6.38
C LEU A 551 -33.53 -29.40 6.29
N GLU A 552 -33.03 -29.78 5.14
CA GLU A 552 -31.63 -30.16 4.93
C GLU A 552 -30.66 -29.03 5.33
N PHE A 553 -30.87 -27.82 4.82
CA PHE A 553 -30.02 -26.66 5.11
C PHE A 553 -30.14 -26.19 6.56
N LEU A 554 -31.33 -26.20 7.12
CA LEU A 554 -31.56 -25.82 8.53
C LEU A 554 -30.86 -26.80 9.49
N LEU A 555 -30.94 -28.10 9.22
CA LEU A 555 -30.26 -29.12 10.03
C LEU A 555 -28.74 -29.04 9.90
N GLU A 556 -28.20 -28.67 8.74
CA GLU A 556 -26.77 -28.44 8.59
C GLU A 556 -26.32 -27.20 9.38
N ALA A 557 -27.10 -26.12 9.38
CA ALA A 557 -26.84 -24.96 10.22
C ALA A 557 -26.87 -25.30 11.73
N GLU A 558 -27.81 -26.17 12.15
CA GLU A 558 -27.84 -26.68 13.53
C GLU A 558 -26.60 -27.50 13.87
N LYS A 559 -26.19 -28.40 13.00
CA LYS A 559 -25.01 -29.24 13.15
C LYS A 559 -23.71 -28.42 13.28
N LEU A 560 -23.62 -27.28 12.59
CA LEU A 560 -22.54 -26.32 12.73
C LEU A 560 -22.63 -25.46 13.98
N GLY A 561 -23.64 -25.68 14.83
CA GLY A 561 -23.72 -25.09 16.16
C GLY A 561 -24.78 -24.00 16.35
N ARG A 562 -25.67 -23.76 15.38
CA ARG A 562 -26.79 -22.86 15.57
C ARG A 562 -27.92 -23.58 16.31
N ASP A 563 -28.19 -23.19 17.56
CA ASP A 563 -29.27 -23.75 18.38
C ASP A 563 -30.04 -22.63 19.12
N ASP A 564 -30.58 -21.70 18.36
CA ASP A 564 -31.42 -20.62 18.89
C ASP A 564 -32.91 -20.93 18.67
N SER A 565 -33.77 -20.05 19.21
CA SER A 565 -35.23 -20.18 19.05
C SER A 565 -35.67 -20.13 17.59
N TRP A 566 -35.02 -19.31 16.79
CA TRP A 566 -35.37 -19.12 15.39
C TRP A 566 -35.18 -20.40 14.58
N ILE A 567 -33.98 -21.00 14.67
CA ILE A 567 -33.66 -22.22 13.89
C ILE A 567 -34.59 -23.37 14.27
N ASN A 568 -34.88 -23.54 15.58
CA ASN A 568 -35.80 -24.58 16.04
C ASN A 568 -37.24 -24.32 15.58
N ALA A 569 -37.67 -23.06 15.45
CA ALA A 569 -38.97 -22.69 14.93
C ALA A 569 -39.09 -23.01 13.42
N GLU A 570 -38.09 -22.63 12.63
CA GLU A 570 -38.06 -22.93 11.18
C GLU A 570 -38.04 -24.45 10.90
N ILE A 571 -37.17 -25.20 11.62
CA ILE A 571 -37.17 -26.68 11.54
C ILE A 571 -38.52 -27.25 11.92
N GLY A 572 -39.10 -26.74 13.00
CA GLY A 572 -40.42 -27.21 13.47
C GLY A 572 -41.55 -26.94 12.46
N GLN A 573 -41.52 -25.78 11.81
CA GLN A 573 -42.46 -25.45 10.72
C GLN A 573 -42.29 -26.39 9.54
N CYS A 574 -41.04 -26.58 9.05
CA CYS A 574 -40.77 -27.49 7.93
C CYS A 574 -41.24 -28.92 8.21
N LEU A 575 -40.94 -29.45 9.43
CA LEU A 575 -41.40 -30.76 9.85
C LEU A 575 -42.93 -30.85 9.85
N GLY A 576 -43.59 -29.81 10.34
CA GLY A 576 -45.06 -29.73 10.34
C GLY A 576 -45.66 -29.72 8.95
N ARG A 577 -45.07 -29.01 8.00
CA ARG A 577 -45.53 -29.02 6.58
C ARG A 577 -45.26 -30.38 5.88
N LEU A 578 -44.26 -31.12 6.35
CA LEU A 578 -43.96 -32.48 5.92
C LEU A 578 -44.76 -33.56 6.65
N GLU A 579 -45.82 -33.14 7.36
CA GLU A 579 -46.74 -34.01 8.13
C GLU A 579 -46.05 -34.76 9.29
N LYS A 580 -44.83 -34.40 9.65
CA LYS A 580 -44.09 -34.91 10.82
C LYS A 580 -44.47 -34.11 12.07
N TYR A 581 -45.75 -34.17 12.43
CA TYR A 581 -46.38 -33.31 13.41
C TYR A 581 -45.71 -33.38 14.80
N ASP A 582 -45.43 -34.58 15.30
CA ASP A 582 -44.85 -34.74 16.63
C ASP A 582 -43.45 -34.17 16.74
N GLU A 583 -42.60 -34.43 15.76
CA GLU A 583 -41.22 -33.87 15.69
C GLU A 583 -41.28 -32.32 15.54
N GLY A 584 -42.21 -31.82 14.73
CA GLY A 584 -42.44 -30.39 14.54
C GLY A 584 -42.87 -29.70 15.82
N ILE A 585 -43.83 -30.27 16.55
CA ILE A 585 -44.29 -29.76 17.84
C ILE A 585 -43.18 -29.76 18.88
N GLU A 586 -42.34 -30.78 18.94
CA GLU A 586 -41.20 -30.87 19.85
C GLU A 586 -40.22 -29.73 19.58
N ARG A 587 -39.87 -29.52 18.31
CA ARG A 587 -38.96 -28.42 17.90
C ARG A 587 -39.54 -27.04 18.23
N LEU A 588 -40.79 -26.80 17.97
CA LEU A 588 -41.44 -25.54 18.29
C LEU A 588 -41.55 -25.32 19.83
N LYS A 589 -41.83 -26.36 20.62
CA LYS A 589 -41.80 -26.27 22.07
C LYS A 589 -40.39 -25.92 22.60
N LYS A 590 -39.31 -26.53 22.01
CA LYS A 590 -37.92 -26.18 22.32
C LYS A 590 -37.65 -24.72 21.97
N ALA A 591 -38.13 -24.25 20.82
CA ALA A 591 -38.01 -22.85 20.42
C ALA A 591 -38.65 -21.89 21.43
N LEU A 592 -39.82 -22.22 21.91
CA LEU A 592 -40.57 -21.43 22.92
C LEU A 592 -39.82 -21.37 24.25
N GLU A 593 -39.27 -22.50 24.68
CA GLU A 593 -38.41 -22.56 25.92
C GLU A 593 -37.18 -21.68 25.81
N LEU A 594 -36.51 -21.69 24.64
CA LEU A 594 -35.32 -20.85 24.39
C LEU A 594 -35.68 -19.36 24.44
N LEU A 595 -36.84 -18.98 23.88
CA LEU A 595 -37.36 -17.61 23.96
C LEU A 595 -37.70 -17.15 25.37
N GLU A 596 -38.19 -18.06 26.23
CA GLU A 596 -38.50 -17.74 27.61
C GLU A 596 -37.22 -17.49 28.46
N LYS A 597 -36.15 -18.17 28.12
CA LYS A 597 -34.83 -17.98 28.77
C LYS A 597 -34.14 -16.67 28.37
N ASP A 598 -34.40 -16.15 27.17
CA ASP A 598 -33.84 -14.88 26.69
C ASP A 598 -34.65 -13.67 27.14
N LYS A 599 -34.32 -13.12 28.31
CA LYS A 599 -34.94 -11.93 28.90
C LYS A 599 -34.54 -10.59 28.25
N ARG A 600 -33.64 -10.58 27.29
CA ARG A 600 -33.01 -9.36 26.76
C ARG A 600 -33.71 -8.79 25.53
N ARG A 601 -34.61 -9.53 24.89
CA ARG A 601 -35.26 -9.18 23.63
C ARG A 601 -36.79 -9.13 23.78
N ASN A 602 -37.43 -8.20 23.08
CA ASN A 602 -38.88 -8.23 22.95
C ASN A 602 -39.27 -9.29 21.92
N ASN A 603 -39.58 -10.49 22.41
CA ASN A 603 -39.80 -11.70 21.60
C ASN A 603 -41.30 -11.93 21.32
N THR A 604 -42.16 -10.91 21.45
CA THR A 604 -43.62 -11.05 21.35
C THR A 604 -44.03 -11.61 19.99
N GLY A 605 -43.45 -11.12 18.90
CA GLY A 605 -43.75 -11.59 17.54
C GLY A 605 -43.38 -13.07 17.33
N GLU A 606 -42.20 -13.49 17.75
CA GLU A 606 -41.74 -14.88 17.65
C GLU A 606 -42.62 -15.81 18.49
N LYS A 607 -43.00 -15.40 19.71
CA LYS A 607 -43.92 -16.15 20.57
C LYS A 607 -45.29 -16.31 19.95
N ILE A 608 -45.78 -15.27 19.31
CA ILE A 608 -47.07 -15.34 18.57
C ILE A 608 -47.00 -16.39 17.47
N PHE A 609 -45.93 -16.31 16.65
CA PHE A 609 -45.70 -17.25 15.56
C PHE A 609 -45.64 -18.69 16.08
N ILE A 610 -44.76 -18.98 17.03
CA ILE A 610 -44.52 -20.33 17.54
C ILE A 610 -45.80 -20.90 18.17
N ASN A 611 -46.46 -20.15 19.02
CA ASN A 611 -47.72 -20.62 19.63
C ASN A 611 -48.80 -20.91 18.56
N SER A 612 -48.86 -20.11 17.52
CA SER A 612 -49.78 -20.33 16.41
C SER A 612 -49.47 -21.62 15.65
N GLU A 613 -48.20 -21.84 15.34
CA GLU A 613 -47.76 -23.06 14.65
C GLU A 613 -47.99 -24.32 15.52
N ILE A 614 -47.62 -24.30 16.80
CA ILE A 614 -47.88 -25.41 17.72
C ILE A 614 -49.38 -25.77 17.75
N GLY A 615 -50.24 -24.78 17.93
CA GLY A 615 -51.67 -25.01 17.99
C GLY A 615 -52.20 -25.56 16.68
N TRP A 616 -51.71 -25.05 15.55
CA TRP A 616 -52.07 -25.54 14.25
C TRP A 616 -51.62 -26.99 14.00
N LEU A 617 -50.36 -27.36 14.37
CA LEU A 617 -49.85 -28.72 14.21
C LEU A 617 -50.64 -29.73 15.06
N ILE A 618 -50.92 -29.38 16.32
CA ILE A 618 -51.72 -30.24 17.19
C ILE A 618 -53.08 -30.50 16.59
N GLY A 619 -53.73 -29.49 16.02
CA GLY A 619 -55.03 -29.63 15.39
C GLY A 619 -55.06 -30.46 14.09
N ARG A 620 -53.88 -30.75 13.49
CA ARG A 620 -53.78 -31.57 12.26
C ARG A 620 -53.48 -33.04 12.51
N LYS A 621 -53.08 -33.41 13.73
CA LYS A 621 -52.86 -34.80 14.09
C LYS A 621 -54.16 -35.64 14.03
N GLU A 622 -54.01 -36.92 13.68
CA GLU A 622 -55.14 -37.87 13.69
C GLU A 622 -55.76 -38.02 15.10
N ASP A 623 -54.91 -37.98 16.13
CA ASP A 623 -55.26 -38.03 17.54
C ASP A 623 -55.22 -36.63 18.18
N SER A 624 -55.77 -35.65 17.49
CA SER A 624 -55.68 -34.26 17.89
C SER A 624 -56.30 -33.99 19.27
N ASN A 625 -55.54 -33.27 20.13
CA ASN A 625 -56.09 -32.78 21.39
C ASN A 625 -56.50 -31.31 21.22
N ALA A 626 -57.81 -31.12 20.91
CA ALA A 626 -58.37 -29.78 20.68
C ALA A 626 -58.17 -28.82 21.88
N GLU A 627 -58.10 -29.33 23.12
CA GLU A 627 -57.88 -28.48 24.32
C GLU A 627 -56.44 -27.96 24.36
N GLU A 628 -55.48 -28.80 24.01
CA GLU A 628 -54.07 -28.41 23.93
C GLU A 628 -53.83 -27.47 22.73
N ALA A 629 -54.42 -27.73 21.57
CA ALA A 629 -54.40 -26.82 20.41
C ALA A 629 -54.91 -25.44 20.79
N LEU A 630 -56.10 -25.39 21.42
CA LEU A 630 -56.75 -24.15 21.91
C LEU A 630 -55.90 -23.42 22.95
N TYR A 631 -55.18 -24.13 23.79
CA TYR A 631 -54.25 -23.49 24.75
C TYR A 631 -53.20 -22.63 24.01
N TYR A 632 -52.53 -23.18 23.01
CA TYR A 632 -51.49 -22.47 22.26
C TYR A 632 -52.07 -21.38 21.36
N LEU A 633 -53.17 -21.64 20.64
CA LEU A 633 -53.84 -20.62 19.82
C LEU A 633 -54.32 -19.42 20.67
N ASN A 634 -54.88 -19.66 21.85
CA ASN A 634 -55.28 -18.61 22.77
C ASN A 634 -54.07 -17.89 23.39
N ALA A 635 -52.94 -18.55 23.60
CA ALA A 635 -51.69 -17.89 23.99
C ALA A 635 -51.22 -16.89 22.93
N ALA A 636 -51.25 -17.27 21.65
CA ALA A 636 -50.97 -16.36 20.54
C ALA A 636 -51.91 -15.15 20.52
N LYS A 637 -53.22 -15.40 20.76
CA LYS A 637 -54.24 -14.36 20.86
C LYS A 637 -54.00 -13.40 22.03
N ALA A 638 -53.64 -13.91 23.18
CA ALA A 638 -53.35 -13.14 24.37
C ALA A 638 -52.11 -12.24 24.19
N LEU A 639 -51.17 -12.68 23.35
CA LEU A 639 -49.97 -11.90 22.96
C LEU A 639 -50.27 -10.82 21.91
N GLY A 640 -51.52 -10.74 21.41
CA GLY A 640 -51.97 -9.68 20.52
C GLY A 640 -52.28 -10.07 19.06
N ARG A 641 -52.10 -11.33 18.68
CA ARG A 641 -52.56 -11.79 17.36
C ARG A 641 -54.06 -11.89 17.31
N ASP A 642 -54.72 -11.21 16.40
CA ASP A 642 -56.16 -11.24 16.24
C ASP A 642 -56.57 -11.09 14.76
N ASP A 643 -55.94 -11.88 13.91
CA ASP A 643 -56.17 -11.90 12.47
C ASP A 643 -57.23 -12.94 12.05
N MET A 644 -57.57 -12.94 10.76
CA MET A 644 -58.54 -13.87 10.17
C MET A 644 -58.10 -15.32 10.28
N TRP A 645 -56.79 -15.60 10.20
CA TRP A 645 -56.28 -16.96 10.25
C TRP A 645 -56.42 -17.55 11.66
N LEU A 646 -55.92 -16.85 12.69
CA LEU A 646 -56.01 -17.34 14.06
C LEU A 646 -57.46 -17.57 14.52
N ASN A 647 -58.37 -16.64 14.18
CA ASN A 647 -59.76 -16.79 14.55
C ASN A 647 -60.40 -18.00 13.82
N SER A 648 -59.96 -18.34 12.59
CA SER A 648 -60.41 -19.54 11.89
C SER A 648 -59.94 -20.82 12.55
N GLU A 649 -58.65 -20.90 12.96
CA GLU A 649 -58.10 -22.06 13.62
C GLU A 649 -58.75 -22.29 15.01
N ILE A 650 -58.88 -21.22 15.81
CA ILE A 650 -59.63 -21.32 17.08
C ILE A 650 -61.06 -21.82 16.85
N ALA A 651 -61.79 -21.29 15.84
CA ALA A 651 -63.12 -21.72 15.53
C ALA A 651 -63.20 -23.21 15.11
N TRP A 652 -62.17 -23.66 14.33
CA TRP A 652 -62.07 -25.05 13.89
C TRP A 652 -61.89 -25.99 15.09
N GLU A 653 -60.97 -25.71 15.99
CA GLU A 653 -60.76 -26.54 17.18
C GLU A 653 -61.97 -26.56 18.15
N LEU A 654 -62.66 -25.42 18.27
CA LEU A 654 -63.91 -25.37 19.06
C LEU A 654 -65.03 -26.15 18.43
N ALA A 655 -65.05 -26.32 17.10
CA ALA A 655 -66.11 -27.01 16.40
C ALA A 655 -66.15 -28.55 16.63
N TYR A 656 -65.01 -29.14 16.99
CA TYR A 656 -64.88 -30.54 17.35
C TYR A 656 -65.54 -30.90 18.70
N ASN A 657 -65.92 -29.91 19.51
CA ASN A 657 -66.59 -30.10 20.77
C ASN A 657 -68.05 -29.62 20.64
N ASP A 658 -69.00 -30.51 20.71
CA ASP A 658 -70.42 -30.21 20.53
C ASP A 658 -70.95 -29.10 21.47
N ASP A 659 -70.45 -29.08 22.69
CA ASP A 659 -70.79 -28.04 23.66
C ASP A 659 -70.28 -26.65 23.31
N LYS A 660 -69.18 -26.58 22.53
CA LYS A 660 -68.51 -25.35 22.12
C LYS A 660 -68.88 -24.89 20.71
N ALA A 661 -69.75 -25.62 19.99
CA ALA A 661 -70.11 -25.30 18.59
C ALA A 661 -70.74 -23.89 18.45
N LYS A 662 -71.50 -23.43 19.42
CA LYS A 662 -71.97 -22.03 19.47
C LYS A 662 -70.93 -20.97 19.64
N GLU A 663 -69.85 -21.30 20.34
CA GLU A 663 -68.72 -20.43 20.51
C GLU A 663 -67.90 -20.37 19.25
N SER A 664 -67.70 -21.48 18.59
CA SER A 664 -66.97 -21.61 17.32
C SER A 664 -67.51 -20.64 16.26
N ILE A 665 -68.84 -20.54 16.14
CA ILE A 665 -69.49 -19.63 15.17
C ILE A 665 -69.03 -18.19 15.37
N LYS A 666 -68.85 -17.71 16.62
CA LYS A 666 -68.44 -16.33 16.89
C LYS A 666 -67.05 -16.05 16.32
N TYR A 667 -66.16 -17.01 16.41
CA TYR A 667 -64.82 -16.88 15.88
C TYR A 667 -64.78 -16.97 14.35
N PHE A 668 -65.63 -17.85 13.74
CA PHE A 668 -65.81 -17.89 12.29
C PHE A 668 -66.35 -16.57 11.75
N GLU A 669 -67.47 -16.05 12.36
CA GLU A 669 -68.02 -14.75 11.99
C GLU A 669 -67.01 -13.61 12.11
N LYS A 670 -66.10 -13.67 13.11
CA LYS A 670 -64.99 -12.70 13.31
C LYS A 670 -63.96 -12.84 12.20
N ALA A 671 -63.57 -14.03 11.86
CA ALA A 671 -62.65 -14.27 10.76
C ALA A 671 -63.16 -13.74 9.42
N ILE A 672 -64.52 -13.94 9.17
CA ILE A 672 -65.16 -13.39 7.99
C ILE A 672 -65.20 -11.86 7.98
N LYS A 673 -65.43 -11.22 9.13
CA LYS A 673 -65.34 -9.75 9.28
C LYS A 673 -63.95 -9.21 9.04
N LEU A 674 -62.91 -9.96 9.43
CA LEU A 674 -61.49 -9.63 9.22
C LEU A 674 -61.03 -9.88 7.78
N GLY A 675 -61.89 -10.38 6.91
CA GLY A 675 -61.64 -10.47 5.47
C GLY A 675 -61.53 -11.87 4.90
N ARG A 676 -61.59 -12.95 5.71
CA ARG A 676 -61.55 -14.31 5.20
C ARG A 676 -62.89 -14.63 4.49
N LYS A 677 -62.82 -14.84 3.20
CA LYS A 677 -64.04 -15.06 2.34
C LYS A 677 -63.82 -16.18 1.37
N ASP A 678 -62.90 -17.09 1.62
CA ASP A 678 -62.71 -18.27 0.80
C ASP A 678 -63.84 -19.28 0.96
N GLU A 679 -63.90 -20.24 0.08
CA GLU A 679 -64.87 -21.29 0.06
C GLU A 679 -64.81 -22.16 1.30
N TRP A 680 -63.61 -22.41 1.85
CA TRP A 680 -63.35 -23.25 3.00
C TRP A 680 -64.14 -22.72 4.24
N ILE A 681 -63.97 -21.40 4.52
CA ILE A 681 -64.62 -20.83 5.72
C ILE A 681 -66.13 -20.90 5.63
N TRP A 682 -66.73 -20.64 4.43
CA TRP A 682 -68.17 -20.69 4.25
C TRP A 682 -68.72 -22.12 4.37
N SER A 683 -67.98 -23.12 3.90
CA SER A 683 -68.34 -24.52 4.04
C SER A 683 -68.36 -24.95 5.50
N ARG A 684 -67.33 -24.55 6.29
CA ARG A 684 -67.23 -24.86 7.74
C ARG A 684 -68.32 -24.21 8.52
N VAL A 685 -68.56 -22.93 8.32
CA VAL A 685 -69.71 -22.22 8.94
C VAL A 685 -71.00 -22.85 8.59
N ALA A 686 -71.24 -23.29 7.35
CA ALA A 686 -72.44 -23.94 6.89
C ALA A 686 -72.67 -25.29 7.63
N ASN A 687 -71.60 -26.12 7.74
CA ASN A 687 -71.70 -27.40 8.46
C ASN A 687 -72.13 -27.17 9.92
N ILE A 688 -71.48 -26.26 10.63
CA ILE A 688 -71.79 -25.98 12.03
C ILE A 688 -73.21 -25.44 12.19
N TYR A 689 -73.67 -24.57 11.27
CA TYR A 689 -75.07 -24.13 11.30
C TYR A 689 -76.01 -25.27 11.01
N PHE A 690 -75.64 -26.22 10.17
CA PHE A 690 -76.40 -27.40 9.88
C PHE A 690 -76.58 -28.31 11.11
N ASP A 691 -75.44 -28.56 11.78
CA ASP A 691 -75.38 -29.39 13.00
C ASP A 691 -76.12 -28.73 14.17
N LEU A 692 -76.13 -27.42 14.25
CA LEU A 692 -76.93 -26.66 15.21
C LEU A 692 -78.39 -26.47 14.82
N GLU A 693 -78.80 -27.18 13.79
CA GLU A 693 -80.17 -27.14 13.25
C GLU A 693 -80.66 -25.76 12.74
N ARG A 694 -79.70 -24.86 12.45
CA ARG A 694 -79.94 -23.51 11.88
C ARG A 694 -79.91 -23.59 10.36
N PHE A 695 -80.83 -24.37 9.79
CA PHE A 695 -80.83 -24.75 8.39
C PHE A 695 -81.01 -23.58 7.42
N ASP A 696 -81.64 -22.50 7.80
CA ASP A 696 -81.73 -21.25 7.06
C ASP A 696 -80.36 -20.60 6.85
N LYS A 697 -79.53 -20.56 7.95
CA LYS A 697 -78.16 -19.98 7.91
C LYS A 697 -77.23 -20.93 7.21
N ALA A 698 -77.41 -22.25 7.41
CA ALA A 698 -76.59 -23.25 6.70
C ALA A 698 -76.79 -23.12 5.20
N LEU A 699 -78.04 -22.97 4.73
CA LEU A 699 -78.38 -22.77 3.32
C LEU A 699 -77.71 -21.53 2.70
N ASP A 700 -77.73 -20.40 3.43
CA ASP A 700 -77.00 -19.15 3.01
C ASP A 700 -75.52 -19.36 2.90
N ALA A 701 -74.90 -19.98 3.91
CA ALA A 701 -73.48 -20.20 3.94
C ALA A 701 -73.02 -21.19 2.84
N TYR A 702 -73.79 -22.32 2.63
CA TYR A 702 -73.46 -23.23 1.51
C TYR A 702 -73.62 -22.53 0.15
N SER A 703 -74.63 -21.63 0.03
CA SER A 703 -74.88 -20.84 -1.19
C SER A 703 -73.67 -19.91 -1.47
N LYS A 704 -72.99 -19.35 -0.44
CA LYS A 704 -71.83 -18.53 -0.57
C LYS A 704 -70.61 -19.38 -0.94
N ALA A 705 -70.41 -20.55 -0.30
CA ALA A 705 -69.36 -21.50 -0.67
C ALA A 705 -69.54 -21.95 -2.15
N TYR A 706 -70.73 -22.30 -2.58
CA TYR A 706 -70.97 -22.68 -3.96
C TYR A 706 -70.70 -21.59 -4.99
N LYS A 707 -70.91 -20.32 -4.63
CA LYS A 707 -70.58 -19.21 -5.53
C LYS A 707 -69.06 -19.11 -5.80
N LEU A 708 -68.30 -19.52 -4.83
CA LEU A 708 -66.78 -19.47 -4.89
C LEU A 708 -66.24 -20.73 -5.56
N ALA A 709 -66.71 -21.90 -5.17
CA ALA A 709 -66.30 -23.16 -5.78
C ALA A 709 -67.56 -23.93 -6.15
N LYS A 710 -67.84 -24.16 -7.42
CA LYS A 710 -69.04 -24.83 -7.98
C LYS A 710 -68.88 -26.34 -7.87
N ASN A 711 -68.88 -26.80 -6.63
CA ASN A 711 -68.87 -28.23 -6.32
C ASN A 711 -70.26 -28.81 -6.05
N SER A 712 -70.48 -30.07 -6.48
CA SER A 712 -71.71 -30.81 -6.26
C SER A 712 -72.10 -30.94 -4.79
N TRP A 713 -71.10 -31.12 -3.92
CA TRP A 713 -71.28 -31.30 -2.49
C TRP A 713 -72.06 -30.12 -1.81
N TYR A 714 -71.72 -28.87 -2.22
CA TYR A 714 -72.43 -27.70 -1.66
C TYR A 714 -73.87 -27.65 -2.08
N ILE A 715 -74.19 -28.01 -3.33
CA ILE A 715 -75.56 -28.06 -3.82
C ILE A 715 -76.37 -29.19 -3.12
N CYS A 716 -75.71 -30.31 -2.88
CA CYS A 716 -76.34 -31.41 -2.12
C CYS A 716 -76.75 -30.92 -0.72
N ASN A 717 -75.80 -30.31 0.00
CA ASN A 717 -76.08 -29.82 1.36
C ASN A 717 -77.01 -28.62 1.38
N MET A 718 -77.08 -27.82 0.34
CA MET A 718 -78.22 -26.85 0.16
C MET A 718 -79.56 -27.58 0.03
N GLY A 719 -79.61 -28.67 -0.72
CA GLY A 719 -80.81 -29.52 -0.84
C GLY A 719 -81.23 -30.12 0.50
N ARG A 720 -80.24 -30.67 1.23
CA ARG A 720 -80.43 -31.19 2.59
C ARG A 720 -80.95 -30.14 3.55
N SER A 721 -80.38 -28.94 3.54
CA SER A 721 -80.84 -27.83 4.36
C SER A 721 -82.28 -27.41 4.03
N LEU A 722 -82.60 -27.38 2.74
CA LEU A 722 -84.00 -27.10 2.30
C LEU A 722 -85.01 -28.20 2.73
N ARG A 723 -84.55 -29.47 2.66
CA ARG A 723 -85.30 -30.57 3.17
C ARG A 723 -85.66 -30.41 4.68
N ARG A 724 -84.68 -30.10 5.48
CA ARG A 724 -84.85 -29.91 6.93
C ARG A 724 -85.69 -28.67 7.24
N LEU A 725 -85.78 -27.71 6.33
CA LEU A 725 -86.65 -26.55 6.42
C LEU A 725 -88.09 -26.86 5.91
N GLY A 726 -88.39 -28.10 5.49
CA GLY A 726 -89.71 -28.45 4.97
C GLY A 726 -89.96 -27.93 3.54
N LYS A 727 -89.00 -27.37 2.84
CA LYS A 727 -89.07 -26.81 1.48
C LYS A 727 -88.79 -27.83 0.42
N TYR A 728 -89.58 -28.86 0.38
CA TYR A 728 -89.29 -30.08 -0.41
C TYR A 728 -89.19 -29.84 -1.91
N GLU A 729 -90.04 -28.96 -2.52
CA GLU A 729 -89.95 -28.65 -3.95
C GLU A 729 -88.64 -27.95 -4.32
N GLU A 730 -88.19 -27.05 -3.46
CA GLU A 730 -86.89 -26.36 -3.67
C GLU A 730 -85.74 -27.34 -3.46
N ALA A 731 -85.80 -28.16 -2.42
CA ALA A 731 -84.83 -29.23 -2.15
C ALA A 731 -84.70 -30.16 -3.36
N VAL A 732 -85.79 -30.68 -3.93
CA VAL A 732 -85.72 -31.55 -5.15
C VAL A 732 -85.00 -30.86 -6.30
N LYS A 733 -85.24 -29.57 -6.52
CA LYS A 733 -84.53 -28.84 -7.62
C LYS A 733 -83.03 -28.80 -7.39
N LYS A 734 -82.57 -28.53 -6.16
CA LYS A 734 -81.20 -28.49 -5.80
C LYS A 734 -80.55 -29.88 -5.84
N LEU A 735 -81.13 -30.87 -5.29
CA LEU A 735 -80.66 -32.28 -5.30
C LEU A 735 -80.56 -32.86 -6.70
N ILE A 736 -81.50 -32.59 -7.61
CA ILE A 736 -81.37 -32.94 -9.02
C ILE A 736 -80.18 -32.22 -9.69
N GLN A 737 -80.01 -30.92 -9.35
CA GLN A 737 -78.89 -30.18 -9.85
C GLN A 737 -77.51 -30.75 -9.33
N SER A 738 -77.47 -31.08 -8.03
CA SER A 738 -76.26 -31.73 -7.44
C SER A 738 -76.02 -33.07 -8.13
N ARG A 739 -76.97 -33.93 -8.16
CA ARG A 739 -76.92 -35.27 -8.77
C ARG A 739 -76.40 -35.23 -10.23
N LYS A 740 -76.89 -34.25 -11.01
CA LYS A 740 -76.40 -34.05 -12.39
C LYS A 740 -74.94 -33.63 -12.43
N LEU A 741 -74.54 -32.84 -11.49
CA LEU A 741 -73.10 -32.38 -11.40
C LEU A 741 -72.20 -33.49 -10.91
N SER A 742 -72.60 -34.22 -9.82
CA SER A 742 -71.87 -35.37 -9.30
C SER A 742 -71.65 -36.45 -10.37
N LEU A 743 -72.65 -36.78 -11.12
CA LEU A 743 -72.56 -37.77 -12.22
C LEU A 743 -71.63 -37.30 -13.35
N LYS A 744 -71.55 -35.98 -13.60
CA LYS A 744 -70.57 -35.39 -14.56
C LYS A 744 -69.15 -35.42 -14.05
N GLU A 745 -68.99 -35.23 -12.75
CA GLU A 745 -67.69 -35.27 -12.06
C GLU A 745 -67.24 -36.72 -11.82
N GLY A 746 -68.02 -37.71 -12.01
CA GLY A 746 -67.76 -39.13 -11.79
C GLY A 746 -67.97 -39.58 -10.34
N ASP A 747 -68.64 -38.78 -9.56
CA ASP A 747 -68.86 -39.02 -8.14
C ASP A 747 -70.06 -39.98 -7.95
N VAL A 748 -70.09 -40.60 -6.78
CA VAL A 748 -71.20 -41.41 -6.33
C VAL A 748 -72.38 -40.49 -5.88
N VAL A 749 -73.63 -40.88 -6.24
CA VAL A 749 -74.83 -40.06 -6.01
C VAL A 749 -75.75 -40.66 -4.98
N ASP A 750 -75.18 -41.45 -4.05
CA ASP A 750 -75.94 -42.19 -3.04
C ASP A 750 -76.77 -41.27 -2.08
N LEU A 751 -76.13 -40.19 -1.63
CA LEU A 751 -76.71 -39.21 -0.73
C LEU A 751 -77.75 -38.36 -1.41
N GLU A 752 -77.56 -37.91 -2.64
CA GLU A 752 -78.57 -37.20 -3.44
C GLU A 752 -79.76 -38.01 -3.68
N ASP A 753 -79.62 -39.27 -4.00
CA ASP A 753 -80.74 -40.16 -4.23
C ASP A 753 -81.52 -40.47 -2.94
N LEU A 754 -80.81 -40.61 -1.79
CA LEU A 754 -81.49 -40.77 -0.48
C LEU A 754 -82.32 -39.53 -0.13
N GLU A 755 -81.73 -38.37 -0.29
CA GLU A 755 -82.38 -37.08 0.01
C GLU A 755 -83.58 -36.78 -0.95
N LEU A 756 -83.39 -37.18 -2.24
CA LEU A 756 -84.48 -37.10 -3.23
C LEU A 756 -85.63 -38.05 -2.85
N ALA A 757 -85.33 -39.30 -2.42
CA ALA A 757 -86.36 -40.26 -2.00
C ALA A 757 -87.20 -39.68 -0.88
N TYR A 758 -86.58 -39.10 0.14
CA TYR A 758 -87.31 -38.44 1.24
C TYR A 758 -88.16 -37.28 0.75
N CYS A 759 -87.68 -36.41 -0.04
CA CYS A 759 -88.39 -35.25 -0.55
C CYS A 759 -89.55 -35.65 -1.41
N TYR A 760 -89.41 -36.65 -2.26
CA TYR A 760 -90.56 -37.16 -3.06
C TYR A 760 -91.57 -37.87 -2.20
N ALA A 761 -91.20 -38.62 -1.18
CA ALA A 761 -92.12 -39.17 -0.22
C ALA A 761 -92.95 -38.09 0.51
N ALA A 762 -92.31 -37.07 0.97
CA ALA A 762 -92.97 -35.89 1.63
C ALA A 762 -93.91 -35.15 0.69
N LEU A 763 -93.59 -35.09 -0.61
CA LEU A 763 -94.46 -34.47 -1.61
C LEU A 763 -95.56 -35.35 -2.14
N GLY A 764 -95.66 -36.59 -1.68
CA GLY A 764 -96.69 -37.53 -2.11
C GLY A 764 -96.39 -38.25 -3.41
N ASP A 765 -95.31 -38.08 -4.03
CA ASP A 765 -94.87 -38.76 -5.30
C ASP A 765 -94.18 -40.11 -4.98
N LYS A 766 -95.01 -41.09 -4.66
CA LYS A 766 -94.64 -42.44 -4.31
C LYS A 766 -93.71 -43.11 -5.33
N LYS A 767 -94.00 -42.93 -6.59
CA LYS A 767 -93.27 -43.62 -7.66
C LYS A 767 -91.82 -43.14 -7.77
N LYS A 768 -91.64 -41.83 -7.62
CA LYS A 768 -90.26 -41.26 -7.63
C LYS A 768 -89.53 -41.55 -6.34
N ALA A 769 -90.24 -41.51 -5.20
CA ALA A 769 -89.62 -41.84 -3.90
C ALA A 769 -89.09 -43.29 -3.92
N GLU A 770 -89.87 -44.29 -4.35
CA GLU A 770 -89.40 -45.68 -4.46
C GLU A 770 -88.23 -45.86 -5.44
N LYS A 771 -88.29 -45.11 -6.56
CA LYS A 771 -87.22 -45.14 -7.54
C LYS A 771 -85.87 -44.64 -6.94
N HIS A 772 -85.84 -43.44 -6.31
CA HIS A 772 -84.69 -42.84 -5.78
C HIS A 772 -84.19 -43.62 -4.54
N MET A 773 -85.05 -44.11 -3.71
CA MET A 773 -84.73 -44.98 -2.60
C MET A 773 -83.94 -46.23 -3.06
N LYS A 774 -84.43 -46.85 -4.10
CA LYS A 774 -83.78 -48.04 -4.70
C LYS A 774 -82.35 -47.65 -5.24
N LEU A 775 -82.29 -46.56 -5.97
CA LEU A 775 -80.99 -46.10 -6.51
C LEU A 775 -80.01 -45.87 -5.41
N SER A 776 -80.42 -45.25 -4.31
CA SER A 776 -79.57 -44.97 -3.14
C SER A 776 -79.10 -46.29 -2.46
N ILE A 777 -80.04 -47.25 -2.26
CA ILE A 777 -79.69 -48.56 -1.67
C ILE A 777 -78.70 -49.30 -2.57
N ASP A 778 -78.95 -49.32 -3.88
CA ASP A 778 -78.10 -49.99 -4.85
C ASP A 778 -76.67 -49.37 -4.85
N SER A 779 -76.57 -48.05 -4.66
CA SER A 779 -75.28 -47.34 -4.60
C SER A 779 -74.57 -47.52 -3.26
N LEU A 780 -75.27 -47.48 -2.14
CA LEU A 780 -74.74 -47.66 -0.81
C LEU A 780 -74.29 -49.09 -0.44
N GLY A 781 -74.94 -50.05 -1.12
CA GLY A 781 -74.66 -51.51 -0.91
C GLY A 781 -74.82 -51.91 0.58
N SER A 782 -73.80 -52.58 1.14
CA SER A 782 -73.87 -53.03 2.54
C SER A 782 -73.84 -51.86 3.60
N ARG A 783 -73.50 -50.68 3.22
CA ARG A 783 -73.60 -49.50 4.13
C ARG A 783 -75.00 -49.14 4.49
N ALA A 784 -75.94 -49.30 3.55
CA ALA A 784 -77.39 -49.03 3.78
C ALA A 784 -77.95 -49.87 4.91
N GLU A 785 -77.41 -51.03 5.18
CA GLU A 785 -77.83 -51.99 6.22
C GLU A 785 -77.04 -51.87 7.53
N ASN A 786 -75.81 -51.54 7.43
CA ASN A 786 -74.86 -51.56 8.56
C ASN A 786 -74.78 -50.24 9.31
N GLU A 787 -74.99 -49.06 8.65
CA GLU A 787 -74.96 -47.76 9.27
C GLU A 787 -76.37 -47.41 9.87
N GLU A 788 -76.40 -47.33 11.21
CA GLU A 788 -77.67 -47.18 11.96
C GLU A 788 -78.45 -45.95 11.51
N HIS A 789 -77.80 -44.79 11.34
CA HIS A 789 -78.40 -43.55 10.91
C HIS A 789 -79.02 -43.60 9.46
N LEU A 790 -78.35 -44.38 8.57
CA LEU A 790 -78.93 -44.58 7.23
C LEU A 790 -80.13 -45.50 7.26
N LYS A 791 -80.08 -46.54 8.05
CA LYS A 791 -81.15 -47.46 8.26
C LYS A 791 -82.43 -46.73 8.81
N GLU A 792 -82.24 -45.87 9.83
CA GLU A 792 -83.33 -45.06 10.35
C GLU A 792 -83.98 -44.18 9.28
N GLN A 793 -83.15 -43.51 8.45
CA GLN A 793 -83.72 -42.70 7.37
C GLN A 793 -84.43 -43.49 6.31
N PHE A 794 -83.97 -44.66 5.94
CA PHE A 794 -84.69 -45.51 5.03
C PHE A 794 -85.97 -46.03 5.61
N ASP A 795 -86.06 -46.36 6.86
CA ASP A 795 -87.28 -46.83 7.52
C ASP A 795 -88.28 -45.69 7.63
N GLU A 796 -87.85 -44.44 7.94
CA GLU A 796 -88.72 -43.27 7.88
C GLU A 796 -89.30 -43.07 6.46
N ILE A 797 -88.49 -43.14 5.42
CA ILE A 797 -88.93 -43.03 4.02
C ILE A 797 -89.94 -44.13 3.69
N LYS A 798 -89.71 -45.40 4.08
CA LYS A 798 -90.61 -46.54 3.89
C LYS A 798 -91.95 -46.30 4.59
N GLU A 799 -91.90 -45.79 5.80
CA GLU A 799 -93.12 -45.49 6.51
C GLU A 799 -93.95 -44.39 5.78
N MET A 800 -93.26 -43.28 5.38
CA MET A 800 -93.95 -42.26 4.59
C MET A 800 -94.56 -42.77 3.31
N ILE A 801 -93.83 -43.61 2.57
CA ILE A 801 -94.35 -44.30 1.34
C ILE A 801 -95.57 -45.21 1.67
N SER A 802 -95.51 -45.95 2.77
CA SER A 802 -96.60 -46.81 3.17
C SER A 802 -97.93 -46.07 3.46
N VAL A 803 -97.83 -44.89 4.09
CA VAL A 803 -98.99 -44.00 4.34
C VAL A 803 -99.56 -43.54 3.03
N LEU A 804 -98.84 -43.25 2.00
CA LEU A 804 -99.27 -42.91 0.64
C LEU A 804 -99.93 -44.07 -0.11
N SER A 805 -99.85 -45.29 0.39
CA SER A 805 -100.46 -46.49 -0.19
C SER A 805 -101.76 -46.89 0.41
N LYS A 806 -102.29 -46.27 1.45
CA LYS A 806 -103.62 -46.50 2.05
C LYS A 806 -104.63 -45.79 1.18
N PRO A 807 -105.69 -46.50 0.71
CA PRO A 807 -106.76 -45.83 -0.01
C PRO A 807 -107.47 -44.81 0.96
N SER A 808 -107.70 -43.60 0.50
CA SER A 808 -108.40 -42.54 1.17
C SER A 808 -109.94 -42.86 1.29
#